data_3201da34b5a87720eb375c09d22b2645
#
_entry.id   3201da34b5a87720eb375c09d22b2645
#
_cell.length_a   1.000
_cell.length_b   1.000
_cell.length_c   1.000
_cell.angle_alpha   90.00
_cell.angle_beta   90.00
_cell.angle_gamma   90.00
#
_symmetry.space_group_name_H-M   'P 1'
#
loop_
_entity.id
_entity.type
_entity.pdbx_description
1 polymer ?
#
loop_
_entity_poly.entity_id
_entity_poly.type
_entity_poly.pdbx_seq_one_letter_code
_entity_poly.pdbx_strand_id
1 'polypeptide(L)'
;MPGALFEGSFVLAVVTAYLVLLFGIGYLGERKYDALRARGLDRYVYVFSAGVYCTSWTFYGCIGNAAQTGPSFLALFIGPSVFALSWWTILRKLVRFCRTHNVTSVPDLLSVRYGGTPWLGALATLFLVIGSVPYISLQLRAVAISYETIAGSHGGGMAAAVDPMLPVALFLAAFALFFGGRYLDFTRPQGGVLTAVATESVVKLVILLAAGAFVCYGVFDGIGDIFSRALAHPEWKRLGGLSDASGTGYARWTAYFAIAVIDVFLLPRQFHVFVVQNGDESHIKTAMWMFPLYLLLINLFILPIAFGGLLLGLPAAAGDKFILAIPMLSGNRAMSLLVFLGGFSAATAMVVVSSVALGKMVANNLVIPGILWVRKGFHGYGSLLAVTRASMLAVILLGYLYARLMSYNAALMEIGIISFVAVAQFGPAVFGGLYWKGGTAGGAVLGICAGFAAWFYTMILPAAVKAGFLDPLILTHGPFGIAFLRPTDFLGAGIGDTVGNAVFWSLFLNVIGFVAGSLLLVPRLARSRDEEPRSDATGIGPRKGAPDAGAHYPSLEDIEAVVTRYAGREKEKEVGDVVREIREIKSRGDTREAVIRQMELPVRLERILTGSIGAIAARNILRGMLPFALADAKALVASFREMEKDLATTREAVSHKEEEILARERLLASVVHSIDDGIVAFDAMGRITAVNEGSCRLFRRAESAMIGGDFQLLIRDTAYREKQRIIARATYRNGHWRGEVDIRRGDDTHAPGLVSTARIPARGGGAAGFVASFKDLTELKAMQNKMIQSEKLASLGQMAAGVAHEIRTPLGSIKMSTRLLGNGDAGADAAEVIGTIREAVSSMEVIVNELLEYTREIALHLDEYDVVKITRSAVFGLEEEAGRKGVSVAVSAPPVPCTALVDGIRVKQVLTNVVKNAVEAAPDRDGKVLVTLSERDGGVRITVEDNGPGMTAGELEKVFQPFYTNKAQGVGLGMSIVKRLVELHGGEVRIDSRTGRGTTVSVDLPRYPFAGAGGDR
;
A
#
# COMPACT_ATOMS: atom_id res chain seq x y z
N MET A 1 -20.17 -34.25 -25.78
CA MET A 1 -20.96 -33.39 -24.84
C MET A 1 -22.33 -34.06 -24.68
N PRO A 2 -22.96 -34.08 -23.50
CA PRO A 2 -24.30 -34.61 -23.32
C PRO A 2 -25.31 -33.84 -24.20
N GLY A 3 -26.38 -34.55 -24.67
CA GLY A 3 -27.45 -33.92 -25.44
C GLY A 3 -28.23 -32.89 -24.61
N ALA A 4 -29.10 -32.10 -25.26
CA ALA A 4 -29.97 -31.11 -24.60
C ALA A 4 -30.73 -31.74 -23.44
N LEU A 5 -30.62 -31.10 -22.25
CA LEU A 5 -31.29 -31.57 -21.03
C LEU A 5 -32.68 -30.96 -20.86
N PHE A 6 -32.91 -29.79 -21.46
CA PHE A 6 -34.15 -29.01 -21.36
C PHE A 6 -34.52 -28.40 -22.68
N GLU A 7 -35.82 -28.21 -22.89
CA GLU A 7 -36.31 -27.41 -24.03
C GLU A 7 -35.95 -25.93 -23.89
N GLY A 8 -35.55 -25.28 -24.97
CA GLY A 8 -35.18 -23.88 -24.96
C GLY A 8 -36.25 -22.93 -24.39
N SER A 9 -37.55 -23.26 -24.69
CA SER A 9 -38.73 -22.56 -24.15
C SER A 9 -38.77 -22.60 -22.60
N PHE A 10 -38.48 -23.76 -22.00
CA PHE A 10 -38.44 -23.93 -20.55
C PHE A 10 -37.30 -23.13 -19.92
N VAL A 11 -36.11 -23.19 -20.51
CA VAL A 11 -34.95 -22.41 -20.03
C VAL A 11 -35.27 -20.91 -20.08
N LEU A 12 -35.90 -20.44 -21.15
CA LEU A 12 -36.30 -19.03 -21.28
C LEU A 12 -37.33 -18.63 -20.23
N ALA A 13 -38.31 -19.49 -19.96
CA ALA A 13 -39.31 -19.26 -18.92
C ALA A 13 -38.69 -19.15 -17.54
N VAL A 14 -37.71 -20.01 -17.19
CA VAL A 14 -36.96 -19.98 -15.92
C VAL A 14 -36.14 -18.69 -15.82
N VAL A 15 -35.45 -18.27 -16.88
CA VAL A 15 -34.71 -17.00 -16.93
C VAL A 15 -35.66 -15.81 -16.70
N THR A 16 -36.81 -15.81 -17.39
CA THR A 16 -37.80 -14.74 -17.23
C THR A 16 -38.35 -14.67 -15.81
N ALA A 17 -38.67 -15.82 -15.21
CA ALA A 17 -39.14 -15.90 -13.83
C ALA A 17 -38.08 -15.37 -12.84
N TYR A 18 -36.80 -15.74 -13.03
CA TYR A 18 -35.70 -15.26 -12.21
C TYR A 18 -35.57 -13.73 -12.32
N LEU A 19 -35.67 -13.18 -13.51
CA LEU A 19 -35.55 -11.73 -13.74
C LEU A 19 -36.73 -10.95 -13.15
N VAL A 20 -37.97 -11.52 -13.25
CA VAL A 20 -39.15 -10.94 -12.57
C VAL A 20 -38.94 -10.94 -11.05
N LEU A 21 -38.37 -12.03 -10.50
CA LEU A 21 -38.05 -12.10 -9.08
C LEU A 21 -37.03 -11.01 -8.68
N LEU A 22 -35.94 -10.86 -9.44
CA LEU A 22 -34.95 -9.81 -9.20
C LEU A 22 -35.54 -8.41 -9.30
N PHE A 23 -36.45 -8.21 -10.26
CA PHE A 23 -37.18 -6.96 -10.40
C PHE A 23 -38.01 -6.68 -9.12
N GLY A 24 -38.72 -7.68 -8.63
CA GLY A 24 -39.48 -7.60 -7.37
C GLY A 24 -38.57 -7.25 -6.17
N ILE A 25 -37.42 -7.91 -6.07
CA ILE A 25 -36.42 -7.65 -5.01
C ILE A 25 -35.89 -6.21 -5.10
N GLY A 26 -35.50 -5.76 -6.29
CA GLY A 26 -35.05 -4.38 -6.52
C GLY A 26 -36.11 -3.35 -6.17
N TYR A 27 -37.36 -3.58 -6.56
CA TYR A 27 -38.50 -2.69 -6.26
C TYR A 27 -38.80 -2.63 -4.76
N LEU A 28 -38.79 -3.76 -4.07
CA LEU A 28 -38.97 -3.83 -2.61
C LEU A 28 -37.76 -3.21 -1.89
N GLY A 29 -36.57 -3.44 -2.40
CA GLY A 29 -35.31 -2.87 -1.91
C GLY A 29 -35.35 -1.35 -1.92
N GLU A 30 -35.79 -0.74 -3.04
CA GLU A 30 -35.95 0.72 -3.14
C GLU A 30 -36.88 1.27 -2.07
N ARG A 31 -38.06 0.63 -1.89
CA ARG A 31 -39.07 1.06 -0.90
C ARG A 31 -38.64 0.88 0.55
N LYS A 32 -37.83 -0.14 0.85
CA LYS A 32 -37.45 -0.51 2.23
C LYS A 32 -36.02 -0.11 2.59
N TYR A 33 -35.30 0.56 1.69
CA TYR A 33 -33.88 0.89 1.89
C TYR A 33 -33.65 1.73 3.16
N ASP A 34 -34.49 2.72 3.41
CA ASP A 34 -34.39 3.56 4.60
C ASP A 34 -34.63 2.75 5.90
N ALA A 35 -35.52 1.77 5.85
CA ALA A 35 -35.74 0.86 6.98
C ALA A 35 -34.53 -0.09 7.19
N LEU A 36 -33.89 -0.54 6.13
CA LEU A 36 -32.64 -1.33 6.21
C LEU A 36 -31.51 -0.48 6.80
N ARG A 37 -31.40 0.77 6.38
CA ARG A 37 -30.43 1.74 6.90
C ARG A 37 -30.65 2.04 8.38
N ALA A 38 -31.89 2.25 8.79
CA ALA A 38 -32.25 2.48 10.21
C ALA A 38 -31.83 1.30 11.10
N ARG A 39 -31.80 0.07 10.55
CA ARG A 39 -31.37 -1.15 11.25
C ARG A 39 -29.88 -1.43 11.09
N GLY A 40 -29.12 -0.59 10.40
CA GLY A 40 -27.71 -0.79 10.12
C GLY A 40 -27.39 -2.00 9.20
N LEU A 41 -28.39 -2.49 8.44
CA LEU A 41 -28.24 -3.60 7.50
C LEU A 41 -27.72 -3.16 6.13
N ASP A 42 -27.79 -1.88 5.82
CA ASP A 42 -27.27 -1.27 4.58
C ASP A 42 -25.77 -1.51 4.38
N ARG A 43 -24.99 -1.64 5.47
CA ARG A 43 -23.57 -2.04 5.40
C ARG A 43 -23.36 -3.41 4.75
N TYR A 44 -24.25 -4.38 5.01
CA TYR A 44 -24.17 -5.71 4.40
C TYR A 44 -24.62 -5.67 2.93
N VAL A 45 -25.66 -4.90 2.62
CA VAL A 45 -26.07 -4.66 1.24
C VAL A 45 -24.93 -4.04 0.45
N TYR A 46 -24.23 -3.05 1.01
CA TYR A 46 -23.05 -2.44 0.39
C TYR A 46 -21.93 -3.46 0.13
N VAL A 47 -21.58 -4.29 1.12
CA VAL A 47 -20.51 -5.27 0.96
C VAL A 47 -20.86 -6.36 -0.04
N PHE A 48 -22.08 -6.91 0.01
CA PHE A 48 -22.51 -7.93 -0.95
C PHE A 48 -22.70 -7.34 -2.36
N SER A 49 -23.11 -6.08 -2.48
CA SER A 49 -23.16 -5.45 -3.81
C SER A 49 -21.76 -5.29 -4.44
N ALA A 50 -20.71 -5.14 -3.62
CA ALA A 50 -19.32 -5.18 -4.10
C ALA A 50 -18.93 -6.53 -4.73
N GLY A 51 -19.65 -7.61 -4.41
CA GLY A 51 -19.54 -8.92 -5.06
C GLY A 51 -19.86 -8.91 -6.57
N VAL A 52 -20.29 -7.77 -7.15
CA VAL A 52 -20.32 -7.55 -8.60
C VAL A 52 -18.93 -7.65 -9.24
N TYR A 53 -17.86 -7.65 -8.45
CA TYR A 53 -16.50 -7.99 -8.87
C TYR A 53 -16.44 -9.39 -9.50
N CYS A 54 -17.09 -10.38 -8.86
CA CYS A 54 -17.20 -11.75 -9.33
C CYS A 54 -18.36 -11.88 -10.31
N THR A 55 -18.04 -12.03 -11.59
CA THR A 55 -18.99 -12.10 -12.70
C THR A 55 -19.04 -13.50 -13.33
N SER A 56 -19.65 -13.68 -14.49
CA SER A 56 -19.57 -14.94 -15.25
C SER A 56 -18.11 -15.36 -15.55
N TRP A 57 -17.22 -14.39 -15.60
CA TRP A 57 -15.77 -14.64 -15.70
C TRP A 57 -15.23 -15.46 -14.50
N THR A 58 -15.65 -15.12 -13.27
CA THR A 58 -15.30 -15.92 -12.08
C THR A 58 -16.01 -17.27 -12.10
N PHE A 59 -17.28 -17.26 -12.50
CA PHE A 59 -18.14 -18.45 -12.43
C PHE A 59 -17.77 -19.52 -13.47
N TYR A 60 -17.38 -19.13 -14.67
CA TYR A 60 -17.00 -20.01 -15.77
C TYR A 60 -15.52 -19.88 -16.13
N GLY A 61 -15.06 -18.67 -16.44
CA GLY A 61 -13.75 -18.42 -17.01
C GLY A 61 -12.57 -18.78 -16.07
N CYS A 62 -12.73 -18.62 -14.75
CA CYS A 62 -11.70 -19.05 -13.81
C CYS A 62 -11.53 -20.58 -13.77
N ILE A 63 -12.61 -21.34 -13.95
CA ILE A 63 -12.56 -22.81 -14.03
C ILE A 63 -11.83 -23.21 -15.31
N GLY A 64 -12.15 -22.58 -16.44
CA GLY A 64 -11.47 -22.82 -17.72
C GLY A 64 -9.98 -22.48 -17.63
N ASN A 65 -9.64 -21.37 -17.01
CA ASN A 65 -8.23 -21.00 -16.79
C ASN A 65 -7.53 -22.00 -15.85
N ALA A 66 -8.17 -22.40 -14.76
CA ALA A 66 -7.62 -23.35 -13.80
C ALA A 66 -7.34 -24.73 -14.47
N ALA A 67 -8.19 -25.17 -15.41
CA ALA A 67 -7.99 -26.38 -16.17
C ALA A 67 -6.80 -26.31 -17.15
N GLN A 68 -6.37 -25.10 -17.55
CA GLN A 68 -5.27 -24.89 -18.50
C GLN A 68 -3.96 -24.44 -17.83
N THR A 69 -4.03 -23.60 -16.80
CA THR A 69 -2.87 -22.92 -16.21
C THR A 69 -2.74 -23.09 -14.68
N GLY A 70 -3.62 -23.89 -14.07
CA GLY A 70 -3.60 -24.15 -12.63
C GLY A 70 -4.01 -22.92 -11.81
N PRO A 71 -3.37 -22.66 -10.65
CA PRO A 71 -3.81 -21.67 -9.67
C PRO A 71 -3.48 -20.22 -10.01
N SER A 72 -2.95 -19.92 -11.21
CA SER A 72 -2.52 -18.57 -11.59
C SER A 72 -3.63 -17.52 -11.49
N PHE A 73 -4.90 -17.89 -11.76
CA PHE A 73 -6.06 -17.01 -11.63
C PHE A 73 -6.29 -16.46 -10.21
N LEU A 74 -5.81 -17.18 -9.17
CA LEU A 74 -5.99 -16.76 -7.76
C LEU A 74 -5.37 -15.39 -7.48
N ALA A 75 -4.35 -14.98 -8.22
CA ALA A 75 -3.74 -13.65 -8.10
C ALA A 75 -4.76 -12.51 -8.23
N LEU A 76 -5.79 -12.70 -9.10
CA LEU A 76 -6.85 -11.71 -9.32
C LEU A 76 -7.79 -11.53 -8.12
N PHE A 77 -7.78 -12.45 -7.18
CA PHE A 77 -8.58 -12.40 -5.95
C PHE A 77 -7.72 -12.13 -4.71
N ILE A 78 -6.48 -12.65 -4.70
CA ILE A 78 -5.51 -12.37 -3.63
C ILE A 78 -5.10 -10.89 -3.65
N GLY A 79 -4.89 -10.29 -4.84
CA GLY A 79 -4.55 -8.87 -4.97
C GLY A 79 -5.53 -7.95 -4.24
N PRO A 80 -6.82 -7.93 -4.60
CA PRO A 80 -7.84 -7.15 -3.90
C PRO A 80 -7.97 -7.49 -2.43
N SER A 81 -7.78 -8.76 -2.03
CA SER A 81 -7.89 -9.20 -0.64
C SER A 81 -6.75 -8.63 0.22
N VAL A 82 -5.52 -8.66 -0.26
CA VAL A 82 -4.36 -8.05 0.41
C VAL A 82 -4.50 -6.53 0.42
N PHE A 83 -4.93 -5.95 -0.70
CA PHE A 83 -5.12 -4.50 -0.83
C PHE A 83 -6.23 -3.98 0.10
N ALA A 84 -7.20 -4.82 0.48
CA ALA A 84 -8.27 -4.45 1.41
C ALA A 84 -7.74 -3.95 2.76
N LEU A 85 -6.56 -4.38 3.19
CA LEU A 85 -5.91 -3.89 4.42
C LEU A 85 -5.64 -2.38 4.37
N SER A 86 -5.44 -1.82 3.18
CA SER A 86 -5.19 -0.38 2.96
C SER A 86 -6.44 0.45 2.69
N TRP A 87 -7.64 -0.14 2.63
CA TRP A 87 -8.87 0.56 2.22
C TRP A 87 -9.27 1.68 3.17
N TRP A 88 -8.97 1.55 4.45
CA TRP A 88 -9.26 2.63 5.40
C TRP A 88 -8.52 3.93 5.07
N THR A 89 -7.37 3.86 4.45
CA THR A 89 -6.60 5.03 4.02
C THR A 89 -6.91 5.43 2.59
N ILE A 90 -6.90 4.48 1.65
CA ILE A 90 -6.99 4.75 0.22
C ILE A 90 -8.45 4.93 -0.23
N LEU A 91 -9.32 3.95 0.01
CA LEU A 91 -10.72 4.02 -0.39
C LEU A 91 -11.46 5.15 0.34
N ARG A 92 -11.20 5.32 1.63
CA ARG A 92 -11.78 6.41 2.42
C ARG A 92 -11.42 7.78 1.85
N LYS A 93 -10.15 7.99 1.47
CA LYS A 93 -9.72 9.25 0.84
C LYS A 93 -10.41 9.48 -0.50
N LEU A 94 -10.54 8.42 -1.30
CA LEU A 94 -11.22 8.45 -2.59
C LEU A 94 -12.73 8.79 -2.41
N VAL A 95 -13.41 8.11 -1.49
CA VAL A 95 -14.83 8.36 -1.17
C VAL A 95 -15.05 9.80 -0.69
N ARG A 96 -14.22 10.30 0.21
CA ARG A 96 -14.29 11.69 0.70
C ARG A 96 -14.12 12.69 -0.43
N PHE A 97 -13.10 12.49 -1.27
CA PHE A 97 -12.89 13.37 -2.42
C PHE A 97 -14.12 13.39 -3.35
N CYS A 98 -14.63 12.21 -3.70
CA CYS A 98 -15.79 12.11 -4.60
C CYS A 98 -17.06 12.72 -4.00
N ARG A 99 -17.31 12.54 -2.70
CA ARG A 99 -18.45 13.17 -2.01
C ARG A 99 -18.33 14.68 -1.93
N THR A 100 -17.15 15.20 -1.59
CA THR A 100 -16.91 16.64 -1.48
C THR A 100 -17.15 17.35 -2.82
N HIS A 101 -16.82 16.69 -3.94
CA HIS A 101 -16.91 17.28 -5.28
C HIS A 101 -18.07 16.75 -6.11
N ASN A 102 -18.98 15.93 -5.54
CA ASN A 102 -20.09 15.25 -6.24
C ASN A 102 -19.64 14.50 -7.50
N VAL A 103 -18.49 13.85 -7.43
CA VAL A 103 -17.93 13.03 -8.51
C VAL A 103 -18.66 11.70 -8.58
N THR A 104 -19.12 11.33 -9.77
CA THR A 104 -19.93 10.12 -9.99
C THR A 104 -19.23 9.05 -10.85
N SER A 105 -18.03 9.38 -11.37
CA SER A 105 -17.29 8.47 -12.25
C SER A 105 -15.77 8.72 -12.20
N VAL A 106 -14.99 7.75 -12.70
CA VAL A 106 -13.52 7.91 -12.85
C VAL A 106 -13.16 9.06 -13.80
N PRO A 107 -13.79 9.24 -14.98
CA PRO A 107 -13.57 10.43 -15.82
C PRO A 107 -13.86 11.75 -15.11
N ASP A 108 -14.94 11.82 -14.33
CA ASP A 108 -15.28 13.02 -13.56
C ASP A 108 -14.22 13.29 -12.48
N LEU A 109 -13.73 12.22 -11.80
CA LEU A 109 -12.64 12.29 -10.84
C LEU A 109 -11.40 12.93 -11.45
N LEU A 110 -10.97 12.44 -12.61
CA LEU A 110 -9.80 12.95 -13.32
C LEU A 110 -10.02 14.40 -13.75
N SER A 111 -11.17 14.69 -14.34
CA SER A 111 -11.51 16.06 -14.77
C SER A 111 -11.44 17.04 -13.59
N VAL A 112 -12.08 16.73 -12.47
CA VAL A 112 -12.14 17.58 -11.28
C VAL A 112 -10.76 17.72 -10.64
N ARG A 113 -10.03 16.60 -10.48
CA ARG A 113 -8.72 16.58 -9.80
C ARG A 113 -7.66 17.38 -10.55
N TYR A 114 -7.73 17.38 -11.88
CA TYR A 114 -6.78 18.08 -12.74
C TYR A 114 -7.32 19.45 -13.24
N GLY A 115 -7.97 20.19 -12.38
CA GLY A 115 -8.35 21.60 -12.64
C GLY A 115 -9.62 21.77 -13.47
N GLY A 116 -10.51 20.76 -13.52
CA GLY A 116 -11.79 20.85 -14.21
C GLY A 116 -11.68 20.83 -15.73
N THR A 117 -10.73 20.09 -16.28
CA THR A 117 -10.44 19.94 -17.70
C THR A 117 -11.48 19.05 -18.42
N PRO A 118 -12.40 19.61 -19.22
CA PRO A 118 -13.49 18.82 -19.84
C PRO A 118 -13.00 17.74 -20.80
N TRP A 119 -11.98 18.05 -21.58
CA TRP A 119 -11.45 17.15 -22.58
C TRP A 119 -10.73 15.93 -21.97
N LEU A 120 -10.13 16.05 -20.76
CA LEU A 120 -9.58 14.92 -20.04
C LEU A 120 -10.69 13.95 -19.61
N GLY A 121 -11.84 14.47 -19.15
CA GLY A 121 -13.01 13.65 -18.83
C GLY A 121 -13.59 12.95 -20.07
N ALA A 122 -13.65 13.64 -21.21
CA ALA A 122 -14.11 13.07 -22.47
C ALA A 122 -13.17 11.97 -22.98
N LEU A 123 -11.85 12.21 -22.99
CA LEU A 123 -10.83 11.24 -23.38
C LEU A 123 -10.86 10.00 -22.47
N ALA A 124 -10.89 10.22 -21.15
CA ALA A 124 -11.00 9.13 -20.18
C ALA A 124 -12.28 8.31 -20.36
N THR A 125 -13.42 8.96 -20.68
CA THR A 125 -14.67 8.27 -20.97
C THR A 125 -14.57 7.42 -22.23
N LEU A 126 -14.01 7.96 -23.30
CA LEU A 126 -13.81 7.23 -24.55
C LEU A 126 -12.97 5.97 -24.33
N PHE A 127 -11.83 6.11 -23.69
CA PHE A 127 -10.93 4.98 -23.41
C PHE A 127 -11.54 3.97 -22.44
N LEU A 128 -12.27 4.43 -21.43
CA LEU A 128 -12.93 3.54 -20.47
C LEU A 128 -14.04 2.72 -21.12
N VAL A 129 -14.79 3.31 -22.07
CA VAL A 129 -15.79 2.59 -22.87
C VAL A 129 -15.12 1.55 -23.77
N ILE A 130 -14.10 1.94 -24.54
CA ILE A 130 -13.33 1.03 -25.41
C ILE A 130 -12.76 -0.14 -24.59
N GLY A 131 -12.15 0.14 -23.43
CA GLY A 131 -11.59 -0.87 -22.56
C GLY A 131 -12.63 -1.77 -21.87
N SER A 132 -13.87 -1.28 -21.65
CA SER A 132 -14.90 -2.05 -20.93
C SER A 132 -15.82 -2.85 -21.87
N VAL A 133 -15.93 -2.49 -23.16
CA VAL A 133 -16.75 -3.19 -24.15
C VAL A 133 -16.44 -4.68 -24.25
N PRO A 134 -15.15 -5.14 -24.29
CA PRO A 134 -14.82 -6.56 -24.30
C PRO A 134 -15.40 -7.31 -23.09
N TYR A 135 -15.43 -6.67 -21.92
CA TYR A 135 -15.94 -7.28 -20.70
C TYR A 135 -17.48 -7.44 -20.70
N ILE A 136 -18.21 -6.51 -21.32
CA ILE A 136 -19.65 -6.64 -21.55
C ILE A 136 -19.92 -7.78 -22.53
N SER A 137 -19.12 -7.86 -23.60
CA SER A 137 -19.23 -8.92 -24.61
C SER A 137 -19.03 -10.32 -24.00
N LEU A 138 -18.07 -10.44 -23.08
CA LEU A 138 -17.80 -11.66 -22.33
C LEU A 138 -19.04 -12.16 -21.58
N GLN A 139 -19.81 -11.26 -20.95
CA GLN A 139 -21.01 -11.63 -20.20
C GLN A 139 -22.11 -12.16 -21.14
N LEU A 140 -22.33 -11.46 -22.28
CA LEU A 140 -23.28 -11.90 -23.28
C LEU A 140 -22.92 -13.27 -23.85
N ARG A 141 -21.64 -13.47 -24.14
CA ARG A 141 -21.11 -14.74 -24.63
C ARG A 141 -21.25 -15.87 -23.60
N ALA A 142 -20.94 -15.61 -22.32
CA ALA A 142 -21.07 -16.58 -21.26
C ALA A 142 -22.51 -17.08 -21.11
N VAL A 143 -23.48 -16.17 -21.21
CA VAL A 143 -24.92 -16.52 -21.19
C VAL A 143 -25.28 -17.33 -22.42
N ALA A 144 -24.83 -16.95 -23.61
CA ALA A 144 -25.11 -17.69 -24.86
C ALA A 144 -24.54 -19.11 -24.80
N ILE A 145 -23.24 -19.25 -24.45
CA ILE A 145 -22.58 -20.57 -24.30
C ILE A 145 -23.31 -21.44 -23.28
N SER A 146 -23.73 -20.88 -22.14
CA SER A 146 -24.45 -21.61 -21.10
C SER A 146 -25.83 -22.07 -21.59
N TYR A 147 -26.56 -21.20 -22.30
CA TYR A 147 -27.84 -21.53 -22.91
C TYR A 147 -27.69 -22.63 -23.96
N GLU A 148 -26.76 -22.52 -24.89
CA GLU A 148 -26.46 -23.53 -25.91
C GLU A 148 -26.06 -24.87 -25.28
N THR A 149 -25.34 -24.85 -24.18
CA THR A 149 -24.90 -26.08 -23.49
C THR A 149 -26.08 -26.80 -22.86
N ILE A 150 -27.05 -26.10 -22.24
CA ILE A 150 -28.17 -26.72 -21.51
C ILE A 150 -29.36 -27.04 -22.39
N ALA A 151 -29.63 -26.16 -23.38
CA ALA A 151 -30.79 -26.29 -24.32
C ALA A 151 -30.47 -27.07 -25.58
N GLY A 152 -29.16 -27.27 -25.93
CA GLY A 152 -28.71 -27.90 -27.16
C GLY A 152 -28.76 -26.95 -28.39
N SER A 153 -27.88 -27.22 -29.36
CA SER A 153 -27.80 -26.41 -30.60
C SER A 153 -28.84 -26.77 -31.67
N HIS A 154 -29.85 -27.61 -31.37
CA HIS A 154 -30.79 -28.20 -32.32
C HIS A 154 -32.18 -27.62 -32.18
N GLY A 155 -32.35 -26.33 -32.55
CA GLY A 155 -33.64 -25.80 -32.91
C GLY A 155 -33.79 -25.71 -34.42
N GLY A 156 -34.14 -26.80 -35.11
CA GLY A 156 -34.58 -26.73 -36.47
C GLY A 156 -35.90 -25.95 -36.54
N GLY A 157 -35.86 -24.79 -37.19
CA GLY A 157 -37.01 -23.90 -37.32
C GLY A 157 -36.59 -22.42 -37.40
N MET A 158 -37.52 -21.50 -37.53
CA MET A 158 -37.29 -20.06 -37.59
C MET A 158 -36.44 -19.49 -36.40
N ALA A 159 -36.30 -20.27 -35.28
CA ALA A 159 -35.45 -19.98 -34.15
C ALA A 159 -33.93 -20.13 -34.44
N ALA A 160 -33.53 -20.89 -35.45
CA ALA A 160 -32.14 -21.06 -35.85
C ALA A 160 -31.56 -19.84 -36.59
N ALA A 161 -32.42 -18.94 -37.06
CA ALA A 161 -32.01 -17.72 -37.77
C ALA A 161 -31.70 -16.53 -36.88
N VAL A 162 -32.08 -16.56 -35.57
CA VAL A 162 -31.85 -15.47 -34.63
C VAL A 162 -30.67 -15.83 -33.71
N ASP A 163 -29.65 -14.99 -33.76
CA ASP A 163 -28.50 -15.08 -32.85
C ASP A 163 -28.96 -15.04 -31.38
N PRO A 164 -28.72 -16.11 -30.56
CA PRO A 164 -29.19 -16.16 -29.16
C PRO A 164 -28.65 -15.03 -28.27
N MET A 165 -27.54 -14.40 -28.64
CA MET A 165 -26.97 -13.29 -27.89
C MET A 165 -27.79 -11.99 -28.03
N LEU A 166 -28.45 -11.76 -29.18
CA LEU A 166 -29.19 -10.52 -29.40
C LEU A 166 -30.41 -10.37 -28.49
N PRO A 167 -31.30 -11.37 -28.35
CA PRO A 167 -32.39 -11.30 -27.38
C PRO A 167 -31.92 -11.10 -25.94
N VAL A 168 -30.84 -11.76 -25.54
CA VAL A 168 -30.23 -11.57 -24.24
C VAL A 168 -29.73 -10.13 -24.05
N ALA A 169 -29.02 -9.59 -25.04
CA ALA A 169 -28.52 -8.22 -24.99
C ALA A 169 -29.67 -7.19 -24.88
N LEU A 170 -30.73 -7.37 -25.69
CA LEU A 170 -31.91 -6.49 -25.66
C LEU A 170 -32.67 -6.59 -24.31
N PHE A 171 -32.78 -7.79 -23.77
CA PHE A 171 -33.42 -8.01 -22.50
C PHE A 171 -32.65 -7.37 -21.35
N LEU A 172 -31.33 -7.55 -21.33
CA LEU A 172 -30.46 -6.90 -20.33
C LEU A 172 -30.46 -5.37 -20.49
N ALA A 173 -30.56 -4.88 -21.74
CA ALA A 173 -30.73 -3.46 -21.99
C ALA A 173 -32.05 -2.93 -21.42
N ALA A 174 -33.15 -3.64 -21.63
CA ALA A 174 -34.45 -3.26 -21.06
C ALA A 174 -34.38 -3.22 -19.53
N PHE A 175 -33.76 -4.22 -18.90
CA PHE A 175 -33.57 -4.27 -17.45
C PHE A 175 -32.71 -3.09 -16.95
N ALA A 176 -31.59 -2.79 -17.61
CA ALA A 176 -30.73 -1.66 -17.27
C ALA A 176 -31.44 -0.31 -17.41
N LEU A 177 -32.23 -0.14 -18.45
CA LEU A 177 -33.05 1.07 -18.71
C LEU A 177 -34.15 1.26 -17.66
N PHE A 178 -34.73 0.17 -17.19
CA PHE A 178 -35.84 0.23 -16.22
C PHE A 178 -35.34 0.58 -14.80
N PHE A 179 -34.22 -0.04 -14.38
CA PHE A 179 -33.65 0.20 -13.05
C PHE A 179 -32.67 1.36 -12.99
N GLY A 180 -31.71 1.39 -13.91
CA GLY A 180 -30.64 2.39 -13.93
C GLY A 180 -30.99 3.70 -14.62
N GLY A 181 -31.96 3.63 -15.57
CA GLY A 181 -32.40 4.77 -16.35
C GLY A 181 -33.57 5.56 -15.73
N ARG A 182 -33.92 5.34 -14.48
CA ARG A 182 -35.06 6.01 -13.82
C ARG A 182 -34.73 7.41 -13.34
N TYR A 183 -33.50 7.61 -12.81
CA TYR A 183 -33.05 8.85 -12.20
C TYR A 183 -31.74 9.35 -12.83
N LEU A 184 -31.62 10.66 -12.97
CA LEU A 184 -30.35 11.30 -13.42
C LEU A 184 -29.37 11.49 -12.27
N ASP A 185 -29.88 11.65 -11.03
CA ASP A 185 -29.06 11.86 -9.84
C ASP A 185 -28.55 10.54 -9.26
N PHE A 186 -27.19 10.37 -9.26
CA PHE A 186 -26.50 9.23 -8.67
C PHE A 186 -25.75 9.53 -7.39
N THR A 187 -25.87 10.74 -6.88
CA THR A 187 -25.28 11.11 -5.58
C THR A 187 -26.06 10.49 -4.42
N ARG A 188 -27.28 10.03 -4.67
CA ARG A 188 -28.09 9.28 -3.68
C ARG A 188 -27.89 7.77 -3.85
N PRO A 189 -27.79 7.01 -2.75
CA PRO A 189 -27.78 5.55 -2.82
C PRO A 189 -29.01 5.01 -3.55
N GLN A 190 -28.78 4.23 -4.60
CA GLN A 190 -29.86 3.55 -5.33
C GLN A 190 -30.17 2.23 -4.61
N GLY A 191 -30.97 2.28 -3.57
CA GLY A 191 -31.28 1.16 -2.69
C GLY A 191 -31.79 -0.08 -3.42
N GLY A 192 -32.59 0.11 -4.48
CA GLY A 192 -33.13 -0.98 -5.29
C GLY A 192 -32.05 -1.71 -6.09
N VAL A 193 -31.19 -0.96 -6.78
CA VAL A 193 -30.09 -1.55 -7.57
C VAL A 193 -29.10 -2.26 -6.65
N LEU A 194 -28.71 -1.60 -5.55
CA LEU A 194 -27.80 -2.20 -4.57
C LEU A 194 -28.35 -3.50 -3.98
N THR A 195 -29.62 -3.51 -3.60
CA THR A 195 -30.26 -4.70 -3.02
C THR A 195 -30.36 -5.83 -4.04
N ALA A 196 -30.72 -5.54 -5.28
CA ALA A 196 -30.75 -6.54 -6.36
C ALA A 196 -29.36 -7.14 -6.60
N VAL A 197 -28.32 -6.32 -6.76
CA VAL A 197 -26.93 -6.76 -6.98
C VAL A 197 -26.39 -7.53 -5.76
N ALA A 198 -26.71 -7.10 -4.54
CA ALA A 198 -26.32 -7.82 -3.33
C ALA A 198 -26.96 -9.21 -3.29
N THR A 199 -28.25 -9.32 -3.66
CA THR A 199 -28.96 -10.61 -3.73
C THR A 199 -28.34 -11.51 -4.79
N GLU A 200 -28.07 -11.01 -5.99
CA GLU A 200 -27.38 -11.77 -7.06
C GLU A 200 -26.00 -12.27 -6.59
N SER A 201 -25.26 -11.44 -5.83
CA SER A 201 -23.96 -11.83 -5.30
C SER A 201 -24.04 -12.97 -4.28
N VAL A 202 -25.08 -13.02 -3.47
CA VAL A 202 -25.34 -14.13 -2.56
C VAL A 202 -25.79 -15.37 -3.34
N VAL A 203 -26.71 -15.23 -4.30
CA VAL A 203 -27.23 -16.33 -5.12
C VAL A 203 -26.10 -17.04 -5.87
N LYS A 204 -25.24 -16.32 -6.60
CA LYS A 204 -24.12 -16.92 -7.34
C LYS A 204 -23.09 -17.59 -6.42
N LEU A 205 -22.85 -17.02 -5.21
CA LEU A 205 -21.95 -17.62 -4.23
C LEU A 205 -22.52 -18.95 -3.74
N VAL A 206 -23.78 -18.97 -3.30
CA VAL A 206 -24.44 -20.19 -2.80
C VAL A 206 -24.47 -21.28 -3.86
N ILE A 207 -24.82 -20.94 -5.09
CA ILE A 207 -24.86 -21.89 -6.21
C ILE A 207 -23.48 -22.43 -6.54
N LEU A 208 -22.43 -21.60 -6.55
CA LEU A 208 -21.08 -22.05 -6.82
C LEU A 208 -20.55 -22.99 -5.72
N LEU A 209 -20.82 -22.66 -4.46
CA LEU A 209 -20.49 -23.52 -3.32
C LEU A 209 -21.26 -24.85 -3.39
N ALA A 210 -22.56 -24.83 -3.72
CA ALA A 210 -23.36 -26.03 -3.89
C ALA A 210 -22.87 -26.91 -5.05
N ALA A 211 -22.55 -26.29 -6.20
CA ALA A 211 -21.99 -27.00 -7.34
C ALA A 211 -20.61 -27.61 -7.04
N GLY A 212 -19.76 -26.87 -6.33
CA GLY A 212 -18.46 -27.36 -5.89
C GLY A 212 -18.57 -28.53 -4.90
N ALA A 213 -19.45 -28.40 -3.91
CA ALA A 213 -19.76 -29.49 -2.98
C ALA A 213 -20.32 -30.73 -3.71
N PHE A 214 -21.23 -30.52 -4.68
CA PHE A 214 -21.75 -31.60 -5.52
C PHE A 214 -20.64 -32.30 -6.31
N VAL A 215 -19.73 -31.56 -6.92
CA VAL A 215 -18.60 -32.16 -7.63
C VAL A 215 -17.71 -32.93 -6.67
N CYS A 216 -17.32 -32.37 -5.54
CA CYS A 216 -16.38 -32.97 -4.61
C CYS A 216 -16.93 -34.21 -3.89
N TYR A 217 -18.21 -34.20 -3.49
CA TYR A 217 -18.80 -35.19 -2.61
C TYR A 217 -19.96 -35.98 -3.25
N GLY A 218 -20.47 -35.51 -4.40
CA GLY A 218 -21.52 -36.20 -5.14
C GLY A 218 -21.00 -36.95 -6.37
N VAL A 219 -19.83 -36.54 -6.94
CA VAL A 219 -19.23 -37.15 -8.12
C VAL A 219 -17.90 -37.83 -7.76
N PHE A 220 -17.17 -37.28 -6.80
CA PHE A 220 -15.91 -37.80 -6.27
C PHE A 220 -16.00 -38.06 -4.77
N ASP A 221 -15.01 -38.76 -4.20
CA ASP A 221 -14.97 -39.09 -2.75
C ASP A 221 -14.31 -37.99 -1.89
N GLY A 222 -14.38 -36.75 -2.32
CA GLY A 222 -13.89 -35.59 -1.62
C GLY A 222 -12.80 -34.81 -2.35
N ILE A 223 -12.45 -33.64 -1.78
CA ILE A 223 -11.41 -32.76 -2.34
C ILE A 223 -10.06 -33.49 -2.43
N GLY A 224 -9.70 -34.28 -1.40
CA GLY A 224 -8.45 -35.04 -1.36
C GLY A 224 -8.35 -36.09 -2.47
N ASP A 225 -9.45 -36.76 -2.81
CA ASP A 225 -9.51 -37.71 -3.90
C ASP A 225 -9.24 -37.03 -5.26
N ILE A 226 -9.90 -35.89 -5.53
CA ILE A 226 -9.70 -35.14 -6.77
C ILE A 226 -8.22 -34.76 -6.93
N PHE A 227 -7.62 -34.12 -5.89
CA PHE A 227 -6.25 -33.66 -5.98
C PHE A 227 -5.25 -34.82 -6.06
N SER A 228 -5.45 -35.93 -5.32
CA SER A 228 -4.56 -37.08 -5.36
C SER A 228 -4.53 -37.74 -6.74
N ARG A 229 -5.69 -37.92 -7.37
CA ARG A 229 -5.81 -38.48 -8.75
C ARG A 229 -5.27 -37.49 -9.79
N ALA A 230 -5.61 -36.22 -9.70
CA ALA A 230 -5.17 -35.23 -10.67
C ALA A 230 -3.65 -35.03 -10.63
N LEU A 231 -3.04 -34.92 -9.43
CA LEU A 231 -1.61 -34.71 -9.29
C LEU A 231 -0.77 -35.96 -9.54
N ALA A 232 -1.38 -37.14 -9.49
CA ALA A 232 -0.76 -38.39 -9.93
C ALA A 232 -0.62 -38.46 -11.47
N HIS A 233 -1.44 -37.71 -12.22
CA HIS A 233 -1.37 -37.72 -13.67
C HIS A 233 -0.19 -36.87 -14.17
N PRO A 234 0.73 -37.40 -15.01
CA PRO A 234 1.96 -36.69 -15.42
C PRO A 234 1.73 -35.33 -16.07
N GLU A 235 0.68 -35.22 -16.89
CA GLU A 235 0.34 -33.96 -17.60
C GLU A 235 -0.23 -32.88 -16.66
N TRP A 236 -0.99 -33.28 -15.63
CA TRP A 236 -1.69 -32.35 -14.74
C TRP A 236 -0.92 -32.03 -13.47
N LYS A 237 0.11 -32.79 -13.14
CA LYS A 237 1.00 -32.50 -12.01
C LYS A 237 1.54 -31.07 -12.05
N ARG A 238 1.80 -30.55 -13.25
CA ARG A 238 2.24 -29.18 -13.48
C ARG A 238 1.18 -28.13 -13.11
N LEU A 239 -0.10 -28.46 -13.25
CA LEU A 239 -1.21 -27.58 -12.91
C LEU A 239 -1.41 -27.41 -11.39
N GLY A 240 -0.73 -28.21 -10.57
CA GLY A 240 -0.72 -28.09 -9.11
C GLY A 240 0.13 -26.94 -8.56
N GLY A 241 0.97 -26.31 -9.39
CA GLY A 241 1.90 -25.25 -9.01
C GLY A 241 1.81 -23.99 -9.87
N LEU A 242 2.54 -22.94 -9.48
CA LEU A 242 2.67 -21.70 -10.23
C LEU A 242 3.79 -21.74 -11.29
N SER A 243 4.73 -22.68 -11.19
CA SER A 243 5.84 -22.81 -12.11
C SER A 243 5.46 -23.69 -13.29
N ASP A 244 5.44 -23.12 -14.49
CA ASP A 244 5.51 -23.84 -15.75
C ASP A 244 6.98 -24.14 -16.12
N ALA A 245 7.20 -25.02 -17.11
CA ALA A 245 8.54 -25.40 -17.57
C ALA A 245 9.35 -24.20 -18.15
N SER A 246 8.69 -23.09 -18.44
CA SER A 246 9.27 -21.87 -19.02
C SER A 246 9.53 -20.77 -17.96
N GLY A 247 9.13 -20.97 -16.70
CA GLY A 247 9.26 -19.94 -15.65
C GLY A 247 8.30 -18.76 -15.79
N THR A 248 7.39 -18.80 -16.77
CA THR A 248 6.49 -17.66 -17.11
C THR A 248 5.31 -17.52 -16.15
N GLY A 249 5.00 -18.54 -15.37
CA GLY A 249 3.89 -18.57 -14.43
C GLY A 249 3.96 -17.45 -13.37
N TYR A 250 5.16 -17.15 -12.88
CA TYR A 250 5.34 -16.03 -11.91
C TYR A 250 5.12 -14.66 -12.54
N ALA A 251 5.54 -14.45 -13.80
CA ALA A 251 5.30 -13.17 -14.51
C ALA A 251 3.80 -12.94 -14.72
N ARG A 252 3.07 -13.99 -15.15
CA ARG A 252 1.61 -13.97 -15.27
C ARG A 252 0.93 -13.69 -13.94
N TRP A 253 1.35 -14.39 -12.89
CA TRP A 253 0.79 -14.22 -11.54
C TRP A 253 0.98 -12.80 -11.02
N THR A 254 2.19 -12.23 -11.17
CA THR A 254 2.50 -10.86 -10.77
C THR A 254 1.68 -9.84 -11.56
N ALA A 255 1.52 -10.05 -12.88
CA ALA A 255 0.71 -9.21 -13.74
C ALA A 255 -0.77 -9.23 -13.29
N TYR A 256 -1.34 -10.42 -13.05
CA TYR A 256 -2.70 -10.56 -12.55
C TYR A 256 -2.90 -9.88 -11.20
N PHE A 257 -1.95 -10.05 -10.28
CA PHE A 257 -1.99 -9.39 -8.97
C PHE A 257 -1.99 -7.87 -9.12
N ALA A 258 -1.10 -7.32 -9.94
CA ALA A 258 -0.96 -5.88 -10.13
C ALA A 258 -2.22 -5.23 -10.71
N ILE A 259 -2.77 -5.79 -11.81
CA ILE A 259 -3.99 -5.26 -12.40
C ILE A 259 -5.19 -5.38 -11.46
N ALA A 260 -5.31 -6.48 -10.71
CA ALA A 260 -6.42 -6.69 -9.79
C ALA A 260 -6.41 -5.69 -8.62
N VAL A 261 -5.23 -5.33 -8.09
CA VAL A 261 -5.06 -4.29 -7.07
C VAL A 261 -5.51 -2.92 -7.59
N ILE A 262 -5.13 -2.58 -8.83
CA ILE A 262 -5.49 -1.30 -9.45
C ILE A 262 -6.99 -1.26 -9.75
N ASP A 263 -7.53 -2.32 -10.31
CA ASP A 263 -8.86 -2.36 -10.90
C ASP A 263 -9.99 -2.52 -9.90
N VAL A 264 -9.70 -2.98 -8.68
CA VAL A 264 -10.73 -3.20 -7.65
C VAL A 264 -11.59 -1.97 -7.37
N PHE A 265 -11.05 -0.75 -7.61
CA PHE A 265 -11.78 0.50 -7.49
C PHE A 265 -12.03 1.20 -8.83
N LEU A 266 -11.25 0.91 -9.86
CA LEU A 266 -11.27 1.67 -11.11
C LEU A 266 -12.21 1.09 -12.17
N LEU A 267 -12.56 -0.19 -12.10
CA LEU A 267 -13.61 -0.75 -12.95
C LEU A 267 -14.90 0.05 -12.78
N PRO A 268 -15.59 0.49 -13.85
CA PRO A 268 -16.77 1.37 -13.77
C PRO A 268 -17.83 0.89 -12.77
N ARG A 269 -18.11 -0.41 -12.75
CA ARG A 269 -19.05 -1.04 -11.83
C ARG A 269 -18.56 -1.00 -10.38
N GLN A 270 -17.26 -1.20 -10.16
CA GLN A 270 -16.67 -1.19 -8.82
C GLN A 270 -16.55 0.21 -8.26
N PHE A 271 -16.13 1.17 -9.09
CA PHE A 271 -16.15 2.57 -8.71
C PHE A 271 -17.55 3.04 -8.33
N HIS A 272 -18.54 2.64 -9.11
CA HIS A 272 -19.93 2.95 -8.81
C HIS A 272 -20.37 2.39 -7.44
N VAL A 273 -20.13 1.11 -7.19
CA VAL A 273 -20.53 0.45 -5.94
C VAL A 273 -19.70 0.92 -4.74
N PHE A 274 -18.35 0.87 -4.83
CA PHE A 274 -17.48 1.17 -3.68
C PHE A 274 -17.41 2.64 -3.33
N VAL A 275 -17.43 3.52 -4.36
CA VAL A 275 -17.17 4.94 -4.17
C VAL A 275 -18.46 5.75 -4.20
N VAL A 276 -19.25 5.61 -5.27
CA VAL A 276 -20.43 6.45 -5.49
C VAL A 276 -21.59 6.05 -4.57
N GLN A 277 -21.84 4.75 -4.44
CA GLN A 277 -22.94 4.20 -3.64
C GLN A 277 -22.59 3.97 -2.16
N ASN A 278 -21.40 4.40 -1.73
CA ASN A 278 -21.02 4.33 -0.31
C ASN A 278 -21.90 5.29 0.51
N GLY A 279 -22.79 4.78 1.33
CA GLY A 279 -23.70 5.56 2.18
C GLY A 279 -23.05 6.13 3.43
N ASP A 280 -22.07 5.42 4.02
CA ASP A 280 -21.34 5.79 5.23
C ASP A 280 -19.90 5.27 5.17
N GLU A 281 -18.93 6.07 5.64
CA GLU A 281 -17.50 5.67 5.67
C GLU A 281 -17.27 4.43 6.55
N SER A 282 -18.09 4.22 7.58
CA SER A 282 -17.98 3.04 8.46
C SER A 282 -18.19 1.72 7.73
N HIS A 283 -18.94 1.73 6.61
CA HIS A 283 -19.16 0.55 5.76
C HIS A 283 -17.86 0.00 5.18
N ILE A 284 -16.86 0.88 4.99
CA ILE A 284 -15.52 0.49 4.51
C ILE A 284 -14.88 -0.51 5.48
N LYS A 285 -15.02 -0.29 6.80
CA LYS A 285 -14.47 -1.21 7.81
C LYS A 285 -15.07 -2.62 7.70
N THR A 286 -16.37 -2.70 7.43
CA THR A 286 -17.04 -3.99 7.21
C THR A 286 -16.55 -4.63 5.90
N ALA A 287 -16.40 -3.83 4.84
CA ALA A 287 -15.93 -4.31 3.55
C ALA A 287 -14.48 -4.84 3.59
N MET A 288 -13.59 -4.24 4.40
CA MET A 288 -12.18 -4.63 4.52
C MET A 288 -11.97 -6.11 4.88
N TRP A 289 -12.85 -6.72 5.67
CA TRP A 289 -12.71 -8.13 6.03
C TRP A 289 -13.72 -9.03 5.34
N MET A 290 -14.93 -8.53 5.10
CA MET A 290 -16.01 -9.33 4.56
C MET A 290 -15.90 -9.54 3.05
N PHE A 291 -15.36 -8.56 2.31
CA PHE A 291 -15.11 -8.72 0.88
C PHE A 291 -13.98 -9.73 0.58
N PRO A 292 -12.81 -9.71 1.25
CA PRO A 292 -11.84 -10.80 1.15
C PRO A 292 -12.40 -12.18 1.50
N LEU A 293 -13.24 -12.26 2.54
CA LEU A 293 -13.92 -13.52 2.89
C LEU A 293 -14.84 -14.00 1.77
N TYR A 294 -15.60 -13.08 1.15
CA TYR A 294 -16.44 -13.40 0.00
C TYR A 294 -15.60 -13.91 -1.18
N LEU A 295 -14.45 -13.25 -1.46
CA LEU A 295 -13.51 -13.67 -2.51
C LEU A 295 -12.88 -15.04 -2.22
N LEU A 296 -12.57 -15.34 -0.99
CA LEU A 296 -12.08 -16.66 -0.57
C LEU A 296 -13.15 -17.75 -0.82
N LEU A 297 -14.37 -17.51 -0.35
CA LEU A 297 -15.47 -18.50 -0.45
C LEU A 297 -15.83 -18.80 -1.90
N ILE A 298 -15.91 -17.77 -2.77
CA ILE A 298 -16.30 -17.97 -4.17
C ILE A 298 -15.22 -18.71 -4.98
N ASN A 299 -13.96 -18.70 -4.52
CA ASN A 299 -12.86 -19.40 -5.19
C ASN A 299 -12.59 -20.81 -4.63
N LEU A 300 -13.25 -21.19 -3.55
CA LEU A 300 -12.96 -22.41 -2.79
C LEU A 300 -12.98 -23.68 -3.65
N PHE A 301 -13.94 -23.78 -4.56
CA PHE A 301 -14.15 -24.99 -5.37
C PHE A 301 -13.73 -24.85 -6.85
N ILE A 302 -13.13 -23.73 -7.26
CA ILE A 302 -12.74 -23.53 -8.67
C ILE A 302 -11.71 -24.60 -9.11
N LEU A 303 -10.64 -24.80 -8.34
CA LEU A 303 -9.64 -25.81 -8.63
C LEU A 303 -10.21 -27.24 -8.58
N PRO A 304 -10.97 -27.65 -7.54
CA PRO A 304 -11.63 -28.94 -7.50
C PRO A 304 -12.53 -29.20 -8.73
N ILE A 305 -13.32 -28.22 -9.15
CA ILE A 305 -14.20 -28.34 -10.34
C ILE A 305 -13.36 -28.48 -11.61
N ALA A 306 -12.27 -27.70 -11.75
CA ALA A 306 -11.39 -27.78 -12.91
C ALA A 306 -10.73 -29.15 -13.03
N PHE A 307 -10.13 -29.65 -11.95
CA PHE A 307 -9.51 -30.97 -11.92
C PHE A 307 -10.54 -32.11 -12.06
N GLY A 308 -11.72 -31.96 -11.44
CA GLY A 308 -12.82 -32.92 -11.59
C GLY A 308 -13.27 -33.05 -13.07
N GLY A 309 -13.35 -31.92 -13.80
CA GLY A 309 -13.66 -31.95 -15.23
C GLY A 309 -12.61 -32.66 -16.07
N LEU A 310 -11.31 -32.44 -15.77
CA LEU A 310 -10.21 -33.14 -16.44
C LEU A 310 -10.22 -34.62 -16.14
N LEU A 311 -10.47 -35.06 -14.89
CA LEU A 311 -10.57 -36.45 -14.46
C LEU A 311 -11.73 -37.20 -15.14
N LEU A 312 -12.80 -36.45 -15.51
CA LEU A 312 -13.92 -36.98 -16.28
C LEU A 312 -13.64 -37.05 -17.78
N GLY A 313 -12.41 -36.75 -18.24
CA GLY A 313 -12.00 -36.78 -19.65
C GLY A 313 -12.49 -35.62 -20.49
N LEU A 314 -12.95 -34.54 -19.86
CA LEU A 314 -13.33 -33.31 -20.58
C LEU A 314 -12.07 -32.58 -21.08
N PRO A 315 -12.04 -32.08 -22.34
CA PRO A 315 -10.89 -31.35 -22.86
C PRO A 315 -10.67 -30.02 -22.13
N ALA A 316 -9.44 -29.72 -21.75
CA ALA A 316 -9.09 -28.47 -21.05
C ALA A 316 -9.57 -27.19 -21.76
N ALA A 317 -9.61 -27.21 -23.12
CA ALA A 317 -10.14 -26.10 -23.93
C ALA A 317 -11.64 -25.83 -23.69
N ALA A 318 -12.40 -26.81 -23.18
CA ALA A 318 -13.80 -26.67 -22.82
C ALA A 318 -14.01 -26.34 -21.32
N GLY A 319 -12.96 -26.01 -20.61
CA GLY A 319 -12.96 -25.77 -19.15
C GLY A 319 -13.98 -24.74 -18.68
N ASP A 320 -14.29 -23.72 -19.47
CA ASP A 320 -15.33 -22.73 -19.19
C ASP A 320 -16.74 -23.38 -19.04
N LYS A 321 -16.94 -24.60 -19.56
CA LYS A 321 -18.20 -25.31 -19.48
C LYS A 321 -18.23 -26.38 -18.36
N PHE A 322 -17.12 -26.67 -17.69
CA PHE A 322 -17.00 -27.80 -16.73
C PHE A 322 -18.04 -27.73 -15.63
N ILE A 323 -18.24 -26.57 -15.02
CA ILE A 323 -19.22 -26.41 -13.92
C ILE A 323 -20.64 -26.80 -14.34
N LEU A 324 -20.98 -26.60 -15.61
CA LEU A 324 -22.29 -26.97 -16.18
C LEU A 324 -22.27 -28.42 -16.71
N ALA A 325 -21.19 -28.83 -17.37
CA ALA A 325 -21.06 -30.16 -17.99
C ALA A 325 -21.02 -31.30 -16.95
N ILE A 326 -20.38 -31.11 -15.81
CA ILE A 326 -20.26 -32.15 -14.79
C ILE A 326 -21.62 -32.60 -14.23
N PRO A 327 -22.51 -31.69 -13.76
CA PRO A 327 -23.86 -32.08 -13.35
C PRO A 327 -24.71 -32.69 -14.49
N MET A 328 -24.49 -32.23 -15.74
CA MET A 328 -25.16 -32.76 -16.91
C MET A 328 -24.74 -34.22 -17.18
N LEU A 329 -23.43 -34.50 -17.11
CA LEU A 329 -22.88 -35.88 -17.26
C LEU A 329 -23.37 -36.80 -16.17
N SER A 330 -23.54 -36.29 -14.96
CA SER A 330 -24.07 -37.06 -13.82
C SER A 330 -25.61 -37.20 -13.84
N GLY A 331 -26.29 -36.70 -14.89
CA GLY A 331 -27.74 -36.74 -15.04
C GLY A 331 -28.54 -35.90 -14.04
N ASN A 332 -27.88 -35.01 -13.26
CA ASN A 332 -28.53 -34.22 -12.24
C ASN A 332 -29.13 -32.92 -12.85
N ARG A 333 -30.40 -33.04 -13.30
CA ARG A 333 -31.13 -31.93 -13.92
C ARG A 333 -31.25 -30.69 -13.02
N ALA A 334 -31.54 -30.90 -11.73
CA ALA A 334 -31.72 -29.78 -10.79
C ALA A 334 -30.43 -28.98 -10.61
N MET A 335 -29.31 -29.68 -10.39
CA MET A 335 -27.99 -28.99 -10.25
C MET A 335 -27.58 -28.28 -11.56
N SER A 336 -27.84 -28.90 -12.73
CA SER A 336 -27.55 -28.26 -14.03
C SER A 336 -28.32 -26.96 -14.21
N LEU A 337 -29.61 -26.94 -13.84
CA LEU A 337 -30.44 -25.73 -13.91
C LEU A 337 -30.01 -24.67 -12.89
N LEU A 338 -29.68 -25.06 -11.65
CA LEU A 338 -29.15 -24.15 -10.64
C LEU A 338 -27.83 -23.52 -11.07
N VAL A 339 -26.91 -24.29 -11.62
CA VAL A 339 -25.62 -23.78 -12.15
C VAL A 339 -25.84 -22.82 -13.28
N PHE A 340 -26.76 -23.12 -14.21
CA PHE A 340 -27.13 -22.21 -15.29
C PHE A 340 -27.64 -20.87 -14.73
N LEU A 341 -28.57 -20.90 -13.74
CA LEU A 341 -29.08 -19.71 -13.08
C LEU A 341 -28.00 -18.92 -12.34
N GLY A 342 -27.03 -19.61 -11.69
CA GLY A 342 -25.91 -18.98 -11.02
C GLY A 342 -25.00 -18.20 -11.98
N GLY A 343 -24.70 -18.79 -13.13
CA GLY A 343 -23.92 -18.12 -14.16
C GLY A 343 -24.67 -16.99 -14.86
N PHE A 344 -25.97 -17.16 -15.10
CA PHE A 344 -26.84 -16.10 -15.59
C PHE A 344 -26.91 -14.93 -14.61
N SER A 345 -27.11 -15.18 -13.32
CA SER A 345 -27.07 -14.19 -12.23
C SER A 345 -25.74 -13.43 -12.20
N ALA A 346 -24.63 -14.15 -12.37
CA ALA A 346 -23.30 -13.52 -12.40
C ALA A 346 -23.10 -12.57 -13.58
N ALA A 347 -23.71 -12.87 -14.72
CA ALA A 347 -23.66 -12.03 -15.93
C ALA A 347 -24.57 -10.80 -15.81
N THR A 348 -25.80 -10.97 -15.34
CA THR A 348 -26.82 -9.90 -15.33
C THR A 348 -26.43 -8.74 -14.42
N ALA A 349 -25.99 -9.01 -13.20
CA ALA A 349 -25.55 -7.97 -12.25
C ALA A 349 -24.48 -7.07 -12.89
N MET A 350 -23.51 -7.68 -13.55
CA MET A 350 -22.40 -6.97 -14.17
C MET A 350 -22.86 -6.08 -15.34
N VAL A 351 -23.63 -6.62 -16.26
CA VAL A 351 -24.08 -5.87 -17.45
C VAL A 351 -24.91 -4.68 -17.03
N VAL A 352 -25.83 -4.86 -16.09
CA VAL A 352 -26.71 -3.79 -15.59
C VAL A 352 -25.88 -2.67 -14.96
N VAL A 353 -25.05 -2.97 -13.97
CA VAL A 353 -24.27 -1.94 -13.26
C VAL A 353 -23.27 -1.25 -14.20
N SER A 354 -22.60 -2.02 -15.07
CA SER A 354 -21.63 -1.44 -16.02
C SER A 354 -22.30 -0.56 -17.06
N SER A 355 -23.42 -0.99 -17.64
CA SER A 355 -24.13 -0.19 -18.64
C SER A 355 -24.70 1.10 -18.07
N VAL A 356 -25.19 1.06 -16.82
CA VAL A 356 -25.63 2.25 -16.09
C VAL A 356 -24.46 3.21 -15.85
N ALA A 357 -23.33 2.70 -15.34
CA ALA A 357 -22.16 3.53 -15.08
C ALA A 357 -21.58 4.11 -16.39
N LEU A 358 -21.29 3.27 -17.38
CA LEU A 358 -20.72 3.69 -18.67
C LEU A 358 -21.68 4.56 -19.49
N GLY A 359 -22.97 4.20 -19.54
CA GLY A 359 -23.97 4.97 -20.28
C GLY A 359 -24.08 6.40 -19.77
N LYS A 360 -23.98 6.60 -18.46
CA LYS A 360 -23.89 7.93 -17.86
C LYS A 360 -22.60 8.67 -18.18
N MET A 361 -21.46 7.98 -18.08
CA MET A 361 -20.18 8.58 -18.45
C MET A 361 -20.22 9.08 -19.90
N VAL A 362 -20.76 8.28 -20.81
CA VAL A 362 -20.96 8.65 -22.21
C VAL A 362 -21.92 9.85 -22.35
N ALA A 363 -23.07 9.79 -21.68
CA ALA A 363 -24.04 10.89 -21.71
C ALA A 363 -23.42 12.18 -21.20
N ASN A 364 -22.81 12.16 -19.98
CA ASN A 364 -22.35 13.35 -19.28
C ASN A 364 -21.06 13.95 -19.85
N ASN A 365 -20.12 13.12 -20.32
CA ASN A 365 -18.80 13.58 -20.72
C ASN A 365 -18.60 13.66 -22.25
N LEU A 366 -19.44 12.99 -23.05
CA LEU A 366 -19.34 13.00 -24.52
C LEU A 366 -20.56 13.62 -25.17
N VAL A 367 -21.77 13.03 -24.96
CA VAL A 367 -22.95 13.37 -25.76
C VAL A 367 -23.53 14.72 -25.34
N ILE A 368 -23.82 14.94 -24.06
CA ILE A 368 -24.42 16.20 -23.57
C ILE A 368 -23.51 17.40 -23.86
N PRO A 369 -22.21 17.38 -23.56
CA PRO A 369 -21.30 18.47 -23.93
C PRO A 369 -21.25 18.71 -25.46
N GLY A 370 -21.23 17.65 -26.25
CA GLY A 370 -21.26 17.74 -27.71
C GLY A 370 -22.55 18.41 -28.24
N ILE A 371 -23.72 18.03 -27.71
CA ILE A 371 -24.99 18.66 -28.07
C ILE A 371 -25.04 20.13 -27.66
N LEU A 372 -24.59 20.44 -26.44
CA LEU A 372 -24.54 21.83 -25.95
C LEU A 372 -23.58 22.72 -26.76
N TRP A 373 -22.54 22.12 -27.35
CA TRP A 373 -21.61 22.84 -28.23
C TRP A 373 -22.24 23.17 -29.61
N VAL A 374 -23.05 22.22 -30.16
CA VAL A 374 -23.69 22.38 -31.49
C VAL A 374 -25.00 23.18 -31.41
N ARG A 375 -25.81 22.94 -30.37
CA ARG A 375 -27.13 23.56 -30.17
C ARG A 375 -27.12 24.37 -28.87
N LYS A 376 -27.38 25.67 -28.93
CA LYS A 376 -27.39 26.59 -27.77
C LYS A 376 -28.50 26.33 -26.73
N GLY A 377 -29.29 25.25 -26.84
CA GLY A 377 -30.37 24.95 -25.91
C GLY A 377 -30.68 23.46 -25.83
N PHE A 378 -30.87 22.96 -24.63
CA PHE A 378 -31.36 21.62 -24.34
C PHE A 378 -32.78 21.70 -23.76
N HIS A 379 -33.69 20.82 -24.18
CA HIS A 379 -35.13 20.95 -23.87
C HIS A 379 -35.52 20.22 -22.58
N GLY A 380 -34.75 20.36 -21.50
CA GLY A 380 -35.14 19.92 -20.15
C GLY A 380 -34.75 18.47 -19.77
N TYR A 381 -35.19 18.09 -18.57
CA TYR A 381 -34.87 16.82 -17.89
C TYR A 381 -35.18 15.56 -18.72
N GLY A 382 -36.34 15.54 -19.43
CA GLY A 382 -36.74 14.40 -20.27
C GLY A 382 -35.77 14.09 -21.41
N SER A 383 -35.22 15.12 -22.04
CA SER A 383 -34.22 14.96 -23.11
C SER A 383 -32.88 14.43 -22.59
N LEU A 384 -32.46 14.87 -21.38
CA LEU A 384 -31.26 14.36 -20.75
C LEU A 384 -31.41 12.89 -20.35
N LEU A 385 -32.58 12.52 -19.85
CA LEU A 385 -32.88 11.13 -19.51
C LEU A 385 -32.91 10.24 -20.76
N ALA A 386 -33.46 10.73 -21.85
CA ALA A 386 -33.47 10.02 -23.14
C ALA A 386 -32.04 9.79 -23.67
N VAL A 387 -31.17 10.80 -23.61
CA VAL A 387 -29.73 10.67 -24.00
C VAL A 387 -29.05 9.64 -23.14
N THR A 388 -29.23 9.67 -21.80
CA THR A 388 -28.63 8.71 -20.89
C THR A 388 -29.10 7.29 -21.21
N ARG A 389 -30.40 7.09 -21.45
CA ARG A 389 -30.97 5.78 -21.84
C ARG A 389 -30.42 5.29 -23.19
N ALA A 390 -30.34 6.17 -24.17
CA ALA A 390 -29.75 5.85 -25.45
C ALA A 390 -28.28 5.46 -25.33
N SER A 391 -27.52 6.15 -24.52
CA SER A 391 -26.12 5.83 -24.24
C SER A 391 -25.95 4.46 -23.55
N MET A 392 -26.83 4.09 -22.59
CA MET A 392 -26.84 2.76 -21.98
C MET A 392 -27.10 1.65 -23.00
N LEU A 393 -28.09 1.84 -23.86
CA LEU A 393 -28.40 0.92 -24.95
C LEU A 393 -27.23 0.79 -25.91
N ALA A 394 -26.62 1.91 -26.31
CA ALA A 394 -25.48 1.92 -27.23
C ALA A 394 -24.29 1.13 -26.69
N VAL A 395 -23.99 1.28 -25.40
CA VAL A 395 -22.88 0.54 -24.73
C VAL A 395 -23.12 -0.98 -24.75
N ILE A 396 -24.36 -1.44 -24.51
CA ILE A 396 -24.70 -2.88 -24.57
C ILE A 396 -24.62 -3.39 -26.02
N LEU A 397 -25.13 -2.61 -26.99
CA LEU A 397 -25.05 -2.98 -28.41
C LEU A 397 -23.61 -3.00 -28.93
N LEU A 398 -22.73 -2.10 -28.46
CA LEU A 398 -21.29 -2.18 -28.72
C LEU A 398 -20.68 -3.47 -28.18
N GLY A 399 -21.08 -3.88 -26.96
CA GLY A 399 -20.68 -5.16 -26.36
C GLY A 399 -21.13 -6.35 -27.21
N TYR A 400 -22.37 -6.33 -27.70
CA TYR A 400 -22.88 -7.35 -28.60
C TYR A 400 -22.11 -7.37 -29.92
N LEU A 401 -21.87 -6.22 -30.55
CA LEU A 401 -21.11 -6.12 -31.78
C LEU A 401 -19.68 -6.66 -31.62
N TYR A 402 -19.03 -6.30 -30.55
CA TYR A 402 -17.70 -6.83 -30.21
C TYR A 402 -17.72 -8.38 -30.04
N ALA A 403 -18.73 -8.92 -29.35
CA ALA A 403 -18.91 -10.35 -29.23
C ALA A 403 -19.03 -11.05 -30.59
N ARG A 404 -19.75 -10.44 -31.53
CA ARG A 404 -19.90 -10.98 -32.91
C ARG A 404 -18.62 -10.92 -33.72
N LEU A 405 -17.87 -9.84 -33.60
CA LEU A 405 -16.70 -9.59 -34.44
C LEU A 405 -15.42 -10.28 -33.91
N MET A 406 -15.17 -10.23 -32.60
CA MET A 406 -13.85 -10.54 -32.05
C MET A 406 -13.79 -11.84 -31.22
N SER A 407 -14.92 -12.37 -30.74
CA SER A 407 -14.91 -13.32 -29.64
C SER A 407 -15.11 -14.78 -30.01
N TYR A 408 -15.20 -15.17 -31.26
CA TYR A 408 -15.69 -16.49 -31.64
C TYR A 408 -14.86 -17.67 -31.10
N ASN A 409 -13.56 -17.54 -30.91
CA ASN A 409 -12.65 -18.62 -30.47
C ASN A 409 -11.82 -18.32 -29.20
N ALA A 410 -12.01 -17.16 -28.53
CA ALA A 410 -11.23 -16.82 -27.35
C ALA A 410 -11.84 -17.39 -26.07
N ALA A 411 -11.02 -17.83 -25.11
CA ALA A 411 -11.45 -18.20 -23.76
C ALA A 411 -12.05 -16.98 -23.04
N LEU A 412 -13.05 -17.23 -22.19
CA LEU A 412 -13.72 -16.12 -21.44
C LEU A 412 -12.71 -15.33 -20.61
N MET A 413 -11.69 -15.98 -20.07
CA MET A 413 -10.67 -15.29 -19.27
C MET A 413 -9.79 -14.36 -20.11
N GLU A 414 -9.39 -14.72 -21.31
CA GLU A 414 -8.58 -13.87 -22.21
C GLU A 414 -9.31 -12.56 -22.52
N ILE A 415 -10.61 -12.64 -22.82
CA ILE A 415 -11.44 -11.46 -23.08
C ILE A 415 -11.53 -10.54 -21.85
N GLY A 416 -11.66 -11.13 -20.64
CA GLY A 416 -11.71 -10.38 -19.38
C GLY A 416 -10.42 -9.63 -19.09
N ILE A 417 -9.28 -10.27 -19.27
CA ILE A 417 -7.96 -9.67 -19.02
C ILE A 417 -7.69 -8.46 -19.94
N ILE A 418 -8.13 -8.51 -21.21
CA ILE A 418 -8.02 -7.37 -22.11
C ILE A 418 -8.63 -6.11 -21.47
N SER A 419 -9.83 -6.23 -20.89
CA SER A 419 -10.51 -5.10 -20.24
C SER A 419 -9.83 -4.68 -18.92
N PHE A 420 -9.32 -5.61 -18.11
CA PHE A 420 -8.61 -5.28 -16.89
C PHE A 420 -7.34 -4.47 -17.20
N VAL A 421 -6.53 -4.91 -18.15
CA VAL A 421 -5.32 -4.16 -18.52
C VAL A 421 -5.65 -2.75 -19.06
N ALA A 422 -6.77 -2.60 -19.79
CA ALA A 422 -7.22 -1.30 -20.25
C ALA A 422 -7.62 -0.36 -19.10
N VAL A 423 -8.40 -0.86 -18.13
CA VAL A 423 -8.86 -0.06 -16.99
C VAL A 423 -7.70 0.27 -16.03
N ALA A 424 -6.75 -0.63 -15.88
CA ALA A 424 -5.54 -0.40 -15.06
C ALA A 424 -4.75 0.84 -15.53
N GLN A 425 -4.88 1.25 -16.80
CA GLN A 425 -4.23 2.46 -17.32
C GLN A 425 -4.69 3.76 -16.64
N PHE A 426 -5.82 3.76 -15.96
CA PHE A 426 -6.26 4.93 -15.17
C PHE A 426 -5.59 5.00 -13.79
N GLY A 427 -4.98 3.89 -13.33
CA GLY A 427 -4.34 3.79 -12.01
C GLY A 427 -3.32 4.89 -11.72
N PRO A 428 -2.29 5.07 -12.55
CA PRO A 428 -1.26 6.09 -12.31
C PRO A 428 -1.84 7.51 -12.19
N ALA A 429 -2.78 7.89 -13.05
CA ALA A 429 -3.41 9.20 -13.02
C ALA A 429 -4.35 9.37 -11.80
N VAL A 430 -5.10 8.35 -11.39
CA VAL A 430 -6.02 8.42 -10.25
C VAL A 430 -5.24 8.42 -8.93
N PHE A 431 -4.40 7.40 -8.69
CA PHE A 431 -3.65 7.30 -7.43
C PHE A 431 -2.55 8.38 -7.34
N GLY A 432 -1.84 8.65 -8.44
CA GLY A 432 -0.93 9.78 -8.54
C GLY A 432 -1.63 11.10 -8.26
N GLY A 433 -2.81 11.33 -8.84
CA GLY A 433 -3.62 12.50 -8.57
C GLY A 433 -4.02 12.66 -7.10
N LEU A 434 -4.31 11.57 -6.38
CA LEU A 434 -4.72 11.61 -4.98
C LEU A 434 -3.55 11.87 -4.01
N TYR A 435 -2.33 11.45 -4.35
CA TYR A 435 -1.19 11.48 -3.44
C TYR A 435 -0.05 12.41 -3.87
N TRP A 436 0.12 12.67 -5.15
CA TRP A 436 1.17 13.53 -5.68
C TRP A 436 0.64 14.89 -6.12
N LYS A 437 1.02 15.96 -5.41
CA LYS A 437 0.61 17.34 -5.70
C LYS A 437 1.14 17.86 -7.04
N GLY A 438 2.27 17.34 -7.53
CA GLY A 438 2.90 17.73 -8.79
C GLY A 438 2.24 17.15 -10.04
N GLY A 439 1.25 16.26 -9.92
CA GLY A 439 0.55 15.68 -11.07
C GLY A 439 -0.26 16.72 -11.84
N THR A 440 -0.10 16.78 -13.16
CA THR A 440 -0.75 17.73 -14.08
C THR A 440 -1.73 17.05 -15.04
N ALA A 441 -2.68 17.80 -15.61
CA ALA A 441 -3.59 17.31 -16.64
C ALA A 441 -2.84 16.82 -17.88
N GLY A 442 -1.78 17.53 -18.31
CA GLY A 442 -0.95 17.12 -19.45
C GLY A 442 -0.24 15.79 -19.20
N GLY A 443 0.29 15.60 -17.98
CA GLY A 443 0.90 14.34 -17.57
C GLY A 443 -0.13 13.20 -17.55
N ALA A 444 -1.32 13.43 -16.98
CA ALA A 444 -2.37 12.42 -16.96
C ALA A 444 -2.77 11.96 -18.36
N VAL A 445 -2.92 12.89 -19.30
CA VAL A 445 -3.21 12.57 -20.69
C VAL A 445 -2.09 11.80 -21.36
N LEU A 446 -0.85 12.30 -21.27
CA LEU A 446 0.28 11.62 -21.90
C LEU A 446 0.44 10.19 -21.37
N GLY A 447 0.32 10.02 -20.04
CA GLY A 447 0.37 8.70 -19.40
C GLY A 447 -0.74 7.77 -19.90
N ILE A 448 -2.00 8.22 -19.82
CA ILE A 448 -3.15 7.42 -20.27
C ILE A 448 -3.02 7.08 -21.75
N CYS A 449 -2.71 8.04 -22.63
CA CYS A 449 -2.55 7.79 -24.07
C CYS A 449 -1.41 6.81 -24.37
N ALA A 450 -0.25 6.96 -23.73
CA ALA A 450 0.90 6.06 -23.91
C ALA A 450 0.55 4.63 -23.44
N GLY A 451 -0.09 4.52 -22.27
CA GLY A 451 -0.53 3.24 -21.73
C GLY A 451 -1.57 2.55 -22.61
N PHE A 452 -2.57 3.30 -23.11
CA PHE A 452 -3.59 2.76 -24.03
C PHE A 452 -3.00 2.39 -25.39
N ALA A 453 -2.05 3.14 -25.91
CA ALA A 453 -1.36 2.80 -27.16
C ALA A 453 -0.58 1.47 -27.01
N ALA A 454 0.14 1.31 -25.90
CA ALA A 454 0.83 0.07 -25.60
C ALA A 454 -0.14 -1.11 -25.36
N TRP A 455 -1.22 -0.89 -24.62
CA TRP A 455 -2.29 -1.87 -24.43
C TRP A 455 -2.92 -2.29 -25.76
N PHE A 456 -3.27 -1.34 -26.62
CA PHE A 456 -3.83 -1.63 -27.93
C PHE A 456 -2.88 -2.49 -28.76
N TYR A 457 -1.59 -2.12 -28.77
CA TYR A 457 -0.57 -2.83 -29.52
C TYR A 457 -0.31 -4.25 -28.99
N THR A 458 -0.27 -4.43 -27.68
CA THR A 458 0.12 -5.70 -27.05
C THR A 458 -1.05 -6.65 -26.77
N MET A 459 -2.31 -6.14 -26.76
CA MET A 459 -3.50 -6.95 -26.42
C MET A 459 -4.53 -6.97 -27.55
N ILE A 460 -4.92 -5.81 -28.11
CA ILE A 460 -5.97 -5.75 -29.14
C ILE A 460 -5.44 -6.22 -30.49
N LEU A 461 -4.24 -5.81 -30.86
CA LEU A 461 -3.62 -6.25 -32.12
C LEU A 461 -3.47 -7.78 -32.19
N PRO A 462 -2.92 -8.48 -31.18
CA PRO A 462 -2.93 -9.94 -31.14
C PRO A 462 -4.33 -10.57 -31.16
N ALA A 463 -5.31 -9.97 -30.49
CA ALA A 463 -6.69 -10.46 -30.54
C ALA A 463 -7.29 -10.33 -31.95
N ALA A 464 -7.02 -9.24 -32.67
CA ALA A 464 -7.46 -9.04 -34.06
C ALA A 464 -6.79 -10.01 -35.04
N VAL A 465 -5.51 -10.33 -34.83
CA VAL A 465 -4.80 -11.38 -35.59
C VAL A 465 -5.44 -12.76 -35.34
N LYS A 466 -5.68 -13.11 -34.07
CA LYS A 466 -6.35 -14.38 -33.72
C LYS A 466 -7.77 -14.46 -34.26
N ALA A 467 -8.48 -13.34 -34.41
CA ALA A 467 -9.80 -13.26 -35.01
C ALA A 467 -9.79 -13.30 -36.55
N GLY A 468 -8.61 -13.32 -37.19
CA GLY A 468 -8.45 -13.43 -38.65
C GLY A 468 -8.53 -12.11 -39.39
N PHE A 469 -8.53 -10.94 -38.71
CA PHE A 469 -8.54 -9.62 -39.35
C PHE A 469 -7.16 -9.20 -39.90
N LEU A 470 -6.07 -9.79 -39.39
CA LEU A 470 -4.70 -9.43 -39.72
C LEU A 470 -3.84 -10.68 -39.90
N ASP A 471 -2.70 -10.52 -40.62
CA ASP A 471 -1.78 -11.60 -40.93
C ASP A 471 -1.15 -12.19 -39.64
N PRO A 472 -1.19 -13.53 -39.40
CA PRO A 472 -0.53 -14.19 -38.29
C PRO A 472 0.99 -13.94 -38.17
N LEU A 473 1.64 -13.61 -39.29
CA LEU A 473 3.08 -13.27 -39.34
C LEU A 473 3.46 -12.09 -38.42
N ILE A 474 2.51 -11.21 -38.14
CA ILE A 474 2.70 -10.09 -37.21
C ILE A 474 3.08 -10.55 -35.80
N LEU A 475 2.52 -11.70 -35.34
CA LEU A 475 2.81 -12.23 -33.99
C LEU A 475 4.15 -12.97 -33.93
N THR A 476 4.59 -13.56 -35.02
CA THR A 476 5.82 -14.39 -35.06
C THR A 476 7.07 -13.59 -35.45
N HIS A 477 6.94 -12.70 -36.44
CA HIS A 477 8.06 -11.93 -37.00
C HIS A 477 7.99 -10.43 -36.65
N GLY A 478 6.87 -9.97 -36.07
CA GLY A 478 6.61 -8.55 -35.82
C GLY A 478 6.12 -7.79 -37.07
N PRO A 479 5.54 -6.59 -36.89
CA PRO A 479 5.20 -5.71 -38.00
C PRO A 479 6.45 -5.40 -38.83
N PHE A 480 6.29 -5.39 -40.15
CA PHE A 480 7.38 -5.16 -41.11
C PHE A 480 8.54 -6.15 -41.02
N GLY A 481 8.35 -7.33 -40.41
CA GLY A 481 9.41 -8.32 -40.20
C GLY A 481 10.43 -7.98 -39.10
N ILE A 482 10.14 -6.97 -38.27
CA ILE A 482 11.04 -6.54 -37.20
C ILE A 482 10.70 -7.31 -35.91
N ALA A 483 11.52 -8.29 -35.56
CA ALA A 483 11.33 -9.15 -34.40
C ALA A 483 11.24 -8.39 -33.05
N PHE A 484 11.94 -7.27 -32.92
CA PHE A 484 11.92 -6.38 -31.77
C PHE A 484 10.56 -5.70 -31.53
N LEU A 485 9.74 -5.60 -32.58
CA LEU A 485 8.38 -5.06 -32.52
C LEU A 485 7.29 -6.14 -32.40
N ARG A 486 7.62 -7.37 -31.99
CA ARG A 486 6.58 -8.39 -31.78
C ARG A 486 5.61 -7.97 -30.67
N PRO A 487 4.30 -7.93 -30.91
CA PRO A 487 3.33 -7.53 -29.90
C PRO A 487 3.33 -8.44 -28.65
N THR A 488 3.68 -9.72 -28.84
CA THR A 488 3.72 -10.74 -27.80
C THR A 488 5.01 -10.71 -26.94
N ASP A 489 6.07 -10.06 -27.47
CA ASP A 489 7.37 -9.87 -26.79
C ASP A 489 7.94 -8.49 -27.16
N PHE A 490 7.21 -7.45 -26.76
CA PHE A 490 7.49 -6.07 -27.15
C PHE A 490 8.87 -5.64 -26.60
N LEU A 491 9.69 -5.07 -27.48
CA LEU A 491 11.07 -4.65 -27.26
C LEU A 491 12.02 -5.79 -26.83
N GLY A 492 11.65 -7.06 -27.06
CA GLY A 492 12.51 -8.21 -26.74
C GLY A 492 12.81 -8.36 -25.24
N ALA A 493 11.86 -7.96 -24.38
CA ALA A 493 12.06 -7.95 -22.93
C ALA A 493 12.18 -9.36 -22.30
N GLY A 494 11.84 -10.42 -23.07
CA GLY A 494 11.98 -11.80 -22.61
C GLY A 494 11.10 -12.16 -21.43
N ILE A 495 9.98 -11.44 -21.20
CA ILE A 495 9.06 -11.70 -20.08
C ILE A 495 8.39 -13.07 -20.21
N GLY A 496 8.36 -13.62 -21.44
CA GLY A 496 7.89 -14.98 -21.75
C GLY A 496 6.38 -15.18 -21.69
N ASP A 497 5.64 -14.37 -20.94
CA ASP A 497 4.18 -14.37 -20.83
C ASP A 497 3.56 -13.17 -21.56
N THR A 498 2.63 -13.43 -22.49
CA THR A 498 1.98 -12.36 -23.29
C THR A 498 1.24 -11.35 -22.42
N VAL A 499 0.55 -11.79 -21.37
CA VAL A 499 -0.17 -10.89 -20.45
C VAL A 499 0.82 -10.11 -19.58
N GLY A 500 1.83 -10.78 -19.05
CA GLY A 500 2.92 -10.14 -18.30
C GLY A 500 3.60 -9.04 -19.10
N ASN A 501 3.93 -9.32 -20.36
CA ASN A 501 4.50 -8.35 -21.31
C ASN A 501 3.56 -7.14 -21.53
N ALA A 502 2.28 -7.38 -21.77
CA ALA A 502 1.31 -6.32 -21.99
C ALA A 502 1.11 -5.44 -20.75
N VAL A 503 0.95 -6.03 -19.56
CA VAL A 503 0.79 -5.31 -18.30
C VAL A 503 2.02 -4.47 -17.99
N PHE A 504 3.22 -5.08 -18.11
CA PHE A 504 4.47 -4.38 -17.83
C PHE A 504 4.63 -3.15 -18.72
N TRP A 505 4.61 -3.33 -20.05
CA TRP A 505 4.88 -2.22 -20.97
C TRP A 505 3.80 -1.14 -20.95
N SER A 506 2.52 -1.52 -20.86
CA SER A 506 1.45 -0.53 -20.83
C SER A 506 1.47 0.33 -19.56
N LEU A 507 1.68 -0.28 -18.38
CA LEU A 507 1.79 0.47 -17.12
C LEU A 507 3.11 1.25 -17.03
N PHE A 508 4.22 0.69 -17.49
CA PHE A 508 5.52 1.34 -17.48
C PHE A 508 5.50 2.63 -18.32
N LEU A 509 5.04 2.54 -19.58
CA LEU A 509 4.91 3.70 -20.47
C LEU A 509 3.88 4.71 -19.95
N ASN A 510 2.83 4.24 -19.32
CA ASN A 510 1.84 5.11 -18.66
C ASN A 510 2.46 5.89 -17.50
N VAL A 511 3.15 5.22 -16.59
CA VAL A 511 3.80 5.87 -15.43
C VAL A 511 4.86 6.86 -15.90
N ILE A 512 5.72 6.46 -16.85
CA ILE A 512 6.71 7.37 -17.44
C ILE A 512 6.03 8.57 -18.10
N GLY A 513 5.00 8.34 -18.91
CA GLY A 513 4.24 9.40 -19.57
C GLY A 513 3.59 10.35 -18.56
N PHE A 514 2.99 9.82 -17.49
CA PHE A 514 2.39 10.61 -16.42
C PHE A 514 3.43 11.46 -15.68
N VAL A 515 4.54 10.87 -15.27
CA VAL A 515 5.60 11.56 -14.52
C VAL A 515 6.33 12.56 -15.42
N ALA A 516 6.81 12.13 -16.58
CA ALA A 516 7.53 13.00 -17.52
C ALA A 516 6.62 14.14 -18.02
N GLY A 517 5.36 13.83 -18.38
CA GLY A 517 4.41 14.85 -18.79
C GLY A 517 4.08 15.85 -17.69
N SER A 518 4.02 15.38 -16.43
CA SER A 518 3.80 16.29 -15.29
C SER A 518 5.00 17.18 -14.98
N LEU A 519 6.22 16.69 -15.19
CA LEU A 519 7.45 17.45 -14.93
C LEU A 519 7.84 18.37 -16.09
N LEU A 520 7.69 17.88 -17.35
CA LEU A 520 8.20 18.57 -18.54
C LEU A 520 7.16 19.47 -19.21
N LEU A 521 5.87 19.07 -19.20
CA LEU A 521 4.77 19.82 -19.81
C LEU A 521 4.13 20.80 -18.84
N VAL A 522 4.84 21.30 -17.83
CA VAL A 522 4.33 22.37 -16.98
C VAL A 522 4.16 23.63 -17.85
N PRO A 523 2.93 24.04 -18.21
CA PRO A 523 2.78 25.30 -18.95
C PRO A 523 3.28 26.41 -18.02
N ARG A 524 4.11 27.29 -18.53
CA ARG A 524 4.48 28.56 -17.83
C ARG A 524 3.25 29.36 -17.36
N LEU A 525 2.07 29.06 -17.92
CA LEU A 525 0.77 29.60 -17.54
C LEU A 525 0.14 28.98 -16.26
N ALA A 526 0.58 27.82 -15.78
CA ALA A 526 0.05 27.24 -14.56
C ALA A 526 0.72 27.78 -13.30
N ARG A 527 1.93 28.34 -13.42
CA ARG A 527 2.60 29.03 -12.30
C ARG A 527 1.88 30.31 -11.82
N SER A 528 1.04 30.89 -12.67
CA SER A 528 0.25 32.09 -12.32
C SER A 528 -1.12 31.75 -11.69
N ARG A 529 -1.51 30.47 -11.55
CA ARG A 529 -2.80 30.07 -10.97
C ARG A 529 -2.71 29.41 -9.58
N ASP A 530 -1.52 28.95 -9.18
CA ASP A 530 -1.26 28.34 -7.86
C ASP A 530 -0.49 29.28 -6.90
N GLU A 531 -0.17 30.49 -7.32
CA GLU A 531 0.16 31.55 -6.37
C GLU A 531 -1.15 31.92 -5.64
N GLU A 532 -1.31 31.45 -4.40
CA GLU A 532 -2.10 32.15 -3.39
C GLU A 532 -1.81 33.65 -3.56
N PRO A 533 -2.82 34.49 -3.59
CA PRO A 533 -2.57 35.92 -3.66
C PRO A 533 -1.73 36.31 -2.44
N ARG A 534 -0.41 36.46 -2.65
CA ARG A 534 0.44 37.16 -1.72
C ARG A 534 -0.14 38.56 -1.57
N SER A 535 -0.40 38.93 -0.34
CA SER A 535 -0.91 40.19 0.09
C SER A 535 0.02 41.37 -0.25
N ASP A 536 0.12 41.68 -1.54
CA ASP A 536 0.58 43.04 -1.96
C ASP A 536 -0.61 43.77 -2.59
N ALA A 537 -1.57 44.07 -1.71
CA ALA A 537 -2.72 44.87 -2.03
C ALA A 537 -2.35 46.36 -2.11
N THR A 538 -1.59 46.74 -3.13
CA THR A 538 -1.54 48.16 -3.59
C THR A 538 -1.33 48.15 -5.10
N GLY A 539 -2.40 47.88 -5.85
CA GLY A 539 -2.36 47.90 -7.29
C GLY A 539 -3.73 47.62 -7.91
N ILE A 540 -4.79 48.26 -7.45
CA ILE A 540 -6.08 48.29 -8.12
C ILE A 540 -5.98 49.21 -9.32
N GLY A 541 -5.46 48.67 -10.45
CA GLY A 541 -5.68 49.27 -11.78
C GLY A 541 -6.83 48.49 -12.44
N PRO A 542 -7.78 49.18 -13.11
CA PRO A 542 -8.90 48.53 -13.77
C PRO A 542 -8.39 47.63 -14.92
N ARG A 543 -8.56 46.28 -14.79
CA ARG A 543 -8.36 45.38 -15.91
C ARG A 543 -9.40 45.71 -17.01
N LYS A 544 -8.95 46.03 -18.22
CA LYS A 544 -9.77 46.11 -19.41
C LYS A 544 -10.60 44.82 -19.57
N GLY A 545 -11.91 44.92 -19.32
CA GLY A 545 -12.87 43.81 -19.40
C GLY A 545 -13.79 43.70 -18.17
N ALA A 546 -13.93 44.79 -17.34
CA ALA A 546 -15.05 44.86 -16.41
C ALA A 546 -16.36 44.79 -17.20
N PRO A 547 -17.29 43.90 -16.86
CA PRO A 547 -18.58 43.86 -17.53
C PRO A 547 -19.28 45.21 -17.32
N ASP A 548 -19.96 45.71 -18.36
CA ASP A 548 -20.79 46.89 -18.30
C ASP A 548 -21.65 46.85 -17.05
N ALA A 549 -21.74 48.00 -16.36
CA ALA A 549 -22.54 48.21 -15.15
C ALA A 549 -24.06 48.00 -15.35
N GLY A 550 -24.46 47.54 -16.54
CA GLY A 550 -25.80 47.16 -16.93
C GLY A 550 -26.08 45.65 -17.06
N ALA A 551 -25.13 44.76 -16.73
CA ALA A 551 -25.38 43.32 -16.79
C ALA A 551 -26.47 42.94 -15.77
N HIS A 552 -27.65 42.58 -16.28
CA HIS A 552 -28.78 42.13 -15.49
C HIS A 552 -28.44 40.79 -14.84
N TYR A 553 -28.30 40.79 -13.52
CA TYR A 553 -28.21 39.49 -12.79
C TYR A 553 -29.52 38.76 -12.93
N PRO A 554 -29.54 37.49 -13.34
CA PRO A 554 -30.78 36.72 -13.38
C PRO A 554 -31.45 36.72 -12.02
N SER A 555 -32.77 36.83 -12.01
CA SER A 555 -33.52 36.77 -10.76
C SER A 555 -33.35 35.43 -10.09
N LEU A 556 -33.53 35.35 -8.76
CA LEU A 556 -33.51 34.05 -8.05
C LEU A 556 -34.52 33.05 -8.63
N GLU A 557 -35.63 33.57 -9.17
CA GLU A 557 -36.68 32.77 -9.85
C GLU A 557 -36.21 32.22 -11.20
N ASP A 558 -35.48 33.01 -12.00
CA ASP A 558 -34.87 32.56 -13.25
C ASP A 558 -33.85 31.44 -13.00
N ILE A 559 -33.03 31.61 -11.95
CA ILE A 559 -32.04 30.62 -11.55
C ILE A 559 -32.72 29.32 -11.07
N GLU A 560 -33.75 29.43 -10.23
CA GLU A 560 -34.55 28.31 -9.75
C GLU A 560 -35.21 27.56 -10.93
N ALA A 561 -35.83 28.29 -11.86
CA ALA A 561 -36.50 27.73 -13.02
C ALA A 561 -35.53 26.96 -13.94
N VAL A 562 -34.32 27.49 -14.16
CA VAL A 562 -33.34 26.82 -15.02
C VAL A 562 -32.71 25.62 -14.29
N VAL A 563 -32.35 25.74 -13.02
CA VAL A 563 -31.77 24.62 -12.27
C VAL A 563 -32.79 23.49 -12.16
N THR A 564 -34.05 23.78 -11.85
CA THR A 564 -35.12 22.78 -11.82
C THR A 564 -35.36 22.12 -13.18
N ARG A 565 -35.26 22.88 -14.27
CA ARG A 565 -35.34 22.34 -15.65
C ARG A 565 -34.29 21.26 -15.96
N TYR A 566 -33.08 21.36 -15.42
CA TYR A 566 -31.97 20.43 -15.67
C TYR A 566 -31.74 19.43 -14.56
N ALA A 567 -31.98 19.79 -13.29
CA ALA A 567 -31.79 18.91 -12.13
C ALA A 567 -32.99 17.96 -11.89
N GLY A 568 -34.17 18.32 -12.41
CA GLY A 568 -35.43 17.58 -12.24
C GLY A 568 -36.14 17.91 -10.93
N ARG A 569 -37.44 17.45 -10.82
CA ARG A 569 -38.30 17.70 -9.66
C ARG A 569 -37.74 17.17 -8.32
N GLU A 570 -36.87 16.20 -8.37
CA GLU A 570 -36.25 15.62 -7.17
C GLU A 570 -35.31 16.58 -6.46
N LYS A 571 -34.69 17.52 -7.19
CA LYS A 571 -33.79 18.54 -6.67
C LYS A 571 -34.48 19.89 -6.44
N GLU A 572 -35.75 20.02 -6.82
CA GLU A 572 -36.55 21.23 -6.63
C GLU A 572 -36.56 21.68 -5.17
N LYS A 573 -36.73 20.74 -4.25
CA LYS A 573 -36.70 21.04 -2.82
C LYS A 573 -35.32 21.55 -2.38
N GLU A 574 -34.22 20.93 -2.83
CA GLU A 574 -32.85 21.33 -2.47
C GLU A 574 -32.50 22.70 -3.03
N VAL A 575 -32.94 23.01 -4.26
CA VAL A 575 -32.81 24.33 -4.90
C VAL A 575 -33.69 25.34 -4.18
N GLY A 576 -34.95 25.01 -3.92
CA GLY A 576 -35.89 25.84 -3.21
C GLY A 576 -35.45 26.18 -1.78
N ASP A 577 -34.81 25.25 -1.08
CA ASP A 577 -34.23 25.48 0.25
C ASP A 577 -33.07 26.48 0.18
N VAL A 578 -32.18 26.38 -0.81
CA VAL A 578 -31.07 27.34 -1.02
C VAL A 578 -31.61 28.73 -1.36
N VAL A 579 -32.61 28.81 -2.24
CA VAL A 579 -33.24 30.09 -2.61
C VAL A 579 -34.00 30.72 -1.43
N ARG A 580 -34.70 29.88 -0.64
CA ARG A 580 -35.44 30.31 0.56
C ARG A 580 -34.47 30.84 1.62
N GLU A 581 -33.34 30.16 1.88
CA GLU A 581 -32.28 30.63 2.78
C GLU A 581 -31.83 32.03 2.42
N ILE A 582 -31.57 32.28 1.13
CA ILE A 582 -31.13 33.61 0.66
C ILE A 582 -32.25 34.67 0.83
N ARG A 583 -33.51 34.32 0.56
CA ARG A 583 -34.66 35.21 0.76
C ARG A 583 -34.86 35.58 2.23
N GLU A 584 -34.75 34.58 3.14
CA GLU A 584 -34.89 34.81 4.57
C GLU A 584 -33.78 35.69 5.13
N ILE A 585 -32.54 35.53 4.68
CA ILE A 585 -31.42 36.38 5.09
C ILE A 585 -31.66 37.83 4.59
N LYS A 586 -32.11 37.95 3.35
CA LYS A 586 -32.42 39.25 2.76
C LYS A 586 -33.58 39.96 3.48
N SER A 587 -34.62 39.21 3.93
CA SER A 587 -35.75 39.76 4.67
C SER A 587 -35.40 40.17 6.10
N ARG A 588 -34.37 39.61 6.72
CA ARG A 588 -33.84 39.97 8.04
C ARG A 588 -33.01 41.27 8.03
N GLY A 589 -32.81 41.87 6.85
CA GLY A 589 -32.05 43.11 6.70
C GLY A 589 -30.55 42.96 6.78
N ASP A 590 -30.04 41.73 6.89
CA ASP A 590 -28.61 41.45 6.87
C ASP A 590 -28.11 41.41 5.41
N THR A 591 -27.94 42.64 4.88
CA THR A 591 -27.51 42.87 3.48
C THR A 591 -26.15 42.23 3.21
N ARG A 592 -25.29 42.12 4.23
CA ARG A 592 -23.94 41.59 4.09
C ARG A 592 -23.93 40.05 3.93
N GLU A 593 -24.65 39.33 4.79
CA GLU A 593 -24.74 37.87 4.70
C GLU A 593 -25.52 37.46 3.44
N ALA A 594 -26.54 38.21 3.06
CA ALA A 594 -27.27 38.00 1.81
C ALA A 594 -26.36 38.11 0.58
N VAL A 595 -25.42 39.07 0.53
CA VAL A 595 -24.47 39.22 -0.56
C VAL A 595 -23.47 38.02 -0.58
N ILE A 596 -22.96 37.61 0.57
CA ILE A 596 -22.02 36.45 0.65
C ILE A 596 -22.74 35.18 0.16
N ARG A 597 -23.98 34.90 0.63
CA ARG A 597 -24.74 33.76 0.21
C ARG A 597 -25.12 33.78 -1.26
N GLN A 598 -25.39 34.95 -1.79
CA GLN A 598 -25.65 35.15 -3.22
C GLN A 598 -24.40 34.92 -4.07
N MET A 599 -23.20 35.23 -3.57
CA MET A 599 -21.93 34.90 -4.19
C MET A 599 -21.58 33.40 -4.11
N GLU A 600 -22.01 32.72 -3.05
CA GLU A 600 -21.88 31.24 -2.92
C GLU A 600 -22.86 30.46 -3.82
N LEU A 601 -23.94 31.09 -4.26
CA LEU A 601 -25.00 30.46 -5.03
C LEU A 601 -24.49 29.71 -6.29
N PRO A 602 -23.61 30.28 -7.14
CA PRO A 602 -23.09 29.59 -8.31
C PRO A 602 -22.38 28.28 -7.97
N VAL A 603 -21.64 28.26 -6.86
CA VAL A 603 -20.89 27.08 -6.40
C VAL A 603 -21.82 26.00 -5.86
N ARG A 604 -22.88 26.41 -5.13
CA ARG A 604 -23.90 25.48 -4.64
C ARG A 604 -24.72 24.90 -5.79
N LEU A 605 -25.08 25.72 -6.78
CA LEU A 605 -25.81 25.29 -7.97
C LEU A 605 -24.96 24.38 -8.85
N GLU A 606 -23.68 24.68 -9.03
CA GLU A 606 -22.74 23.77 -9.73
C GLU A 606 -22.75 22.38 -9.07
N ARG A 607 -22.71 22.34 -7.73
CA ARG A 607 -22.75 21.09 -6.98
C ARG A 607 -24.05 20.31 -7.21
N ILE A 608 -25.20 20.97 -7.16
CA ILE A 608 -26.51 20.35 -7.37
C ILE A 608 -26.61 19.81 -8.81
N LEU A 609 -26.23 20.61 -9.81
CA LEU A 609 -26.27 20.22 -11.21
C LEU A 609 -25.26 19.14 -11.56
N THR A 610 -24.05 19.15 -10.95
CA THR A 610 -23.01 18.14 -11.19
C THR A 610 -23.51 16.73 -10.90
N GLY A 611 -24.28 16.54 -9.84
CA GLY A 611 -24.87 15.24 -9.49
C GLY A 611 -25.83 14.70 -10.55
N SER A 612 -26.53 15.59 -11.29
CA SER A 612 -27.54 15.21 -12.27
C SER A 612 -27.00 15.11 -13.70
N ILE A 613 -26.19 16.07 -14.13
CA ILE A 613 -25.76 16.21 -15.53
C ILE A 613 -24.24 16.17 -15.75
N GLY A 614 -23.47 15.91 -14.68
CA GLY A 614 -22.01 15.91 -14.71
C GLY A 614 -21.39 17.30 -14.63
N ALA A 615 -20.11 17.36 -14.21
CA ALA A 615 -19.42 18.62 -13.91
C ALA A 615 -19.25 19.53 -15.14
N ILE A 616 -19.06 18.94 -16.33
CA ILE A 616 -18.80 19.68 -17.57
C ILE A 616 -20.07 20.40 -18.02
N ALA A 617 -21.19 19.68 -18.09
CA ALA A 617 -22.48 20.22 -18.51
C ALA A 617 -23.00 21.26 -17.51
N ALA A 618 -22.88 20.99 -16.20
CA ALA A 618 -23.23 21.91 -15.13
C ALA A 618 -22.50 23.25 -15.28
N ARG A 619 -21.19 23.22 -15.50
CA ARG A 619 -20.37 24.41 -15.71
C ARG A 619 -20.76 25.22 -16.95
N ASN A 620 -21.03 24.52 -18.06
CA ASN A 620 -21.41 25.19 -19.31
C ASN A 620 -22.77 25.88 -19.20
N ILE A 621 -23.73 25.27 -18.51
CA ILE A 621 -25.04 25.86 -18.25
C ILE A 621 -24.91 27.10 -17.35
N LEU A 622 -24.17 26.97 -16.26
CA LEU A 622 -23.98 28.09 -15.32
C LEU A 622 -23.17 29.24 -15.91
N ARG A 623 -22.17 28.98 -16.78
CA ARG A 623 -21.43 30.02 -17.51
C ARG A 623 -22.31 30.80 -18.50
N GLY A 624 -23.30 30.14 -19.08
CA GLY A 624 -24.25 30.79 -19.98
C GLY A 624 -25.28 31.70 -19.27
N MET A 625 -25.45 31.49 -17.95
CA MET A 625 -26.43 32.20 -17.14
C MET A 625 -25.84 33.30 -16.23
N LEU A 626 -24.64 33.10 -15.75
CA LEU A 626 -24.01 33.97 -14.76
C LEU A 626 -22.85 34.74 -15.40
N PRO A 627 -22.89 36.11 -15.32
CA PRO A 627 -21.92 36.95 -16.00
C PRO A 627 -20.51 36.88 -15.39
N PHE A 628 -20.33 36.20 -14.23
CA PHE A 628 -19.03 36.03 -13.61
C PHE A 628 -18.49 34.61 -13.86
N ALA A 629 -17.18 34.51 -14.13
CA ALA A 629 -16.51 33.24 -14.14
C ALA A 629 -16.59 32.60 -12.73
N LEU A 630 -16.93 31.31 -12.67
CA LEU A 630 -17.04 30.56 -11.40
C LEU A 630 -15.75 30.59 -10.55
N ALA A 631 -14.61 30.78 -11.20
CA ALA A 631 -13.31 30.97 -10.56
C ALA A 631 -13.24 32.31 -9.83
N ASP A 632 -13.80 33.36 -10.42
CA ASP A 632 -13.79 34.71 -9.82
C ASP A 632 -14.77 34.79 -8.62
N ALA A 633 -15.91 34.07 -8.70
CA ALA A 633 -16.83 33.95 -7.56
C ALA A 633 -16.18 33.18 -6.39
N LYS A 634 -15.44 32.08 -6.64
CA LYS A 634 -14.70 31.35 -5.62
C LYS A 634 -13.59 32.17 -4.99
N ALA A 635 -12.82 32.91 -5.79
CA ALA A 635 -11.76 33.79 -5.31
C ALA A 635 -12.31 34.95 -4.49
N LEU A 636 -13.43 35.54 -4.95
CA LEU A 636 -14.07 36.65 -4.26
C LEU A 636 -14.70 36.22 -2.92
N VAL A 637 -15.36 35.07 -2.87
CA VAL A 637 -15.90 34.47 -1.63
C VAL A 637 -14.78 34.13 -0.65
N ALA A 638 -13.65 33.57 -1.15
CA ALA A 638 -12.49 33.31 -0.32
C ALA A 638 -11.91 34.60 0.27
N SER A 639 -11.72 35.66 -0.55
CA SER A 639 -11.20 36.93 -0.09
C SER A 639 -12.15 37.70 0.85
N PHE A 640 -13.48 37.58 0.64
CA PHE A 640 -14.46 38.12 1.57
C PHE A 640 -14.48 37.39 2.91
N ARG A 641 -14.40 36.06 2.91
CA ARG A 641 -14.30 35.26 4.15
C ARG A 641 -12.99 35.53 4.89
N GLU A 642 -11.90 35.74 4.17
CA GLU A 642 -10.60 36.11 4.76
C GLU A 642 -10.66 37.50 5.36
N MET A 643 -11.26 38.50 4.66
CA MET A 643 -11.49 39.85 5.18
C MET A 643 -12.49 39.87 6.33
N GLU A 644 -13.51 39.00 6.33
CA GLU A 644 -14.45 38.82 7.43
C GLU A 644 -13.79 38.19 8.66
N LYS A 645 -12.91 37.20 8.42
CA LYS A 645 -12.08 36.60 9.46
C LYS A 645 -11.11 37.62 10.06
N ASP A 646 -10.50 38.45 9.20
CA ASP A 646 -9.58 39.50 9.64
C ASP A 646 -10.30 40.64 10.39
N LEU A 647 -11.52 41.02 10.00
CA LEU A 647 -12.37 42.01 10.71
C LEU A 647 -12.97 41.45 12.00
N ALA A 648 -13.40 40.15 12.00
CA ALA A 648 -13.84 39.48 13.20
C ALA A 648 -12.67 39.28 14.18
N THR A 649 -11.50 38.88 13.67
CA THR A 649 -10.27 38.76 14.49
C THR A 649 -9.81 40.14 15.02
N THR A 650 -9.99 41.23 14.28
CA THR A 650 -9.60 42.57 14.75
C THR A 650 -10.57 43.10 15.80
N ARG A 651 -11.87 42.81 15.73
CA ARG A 651 -12.90 43.21 16.69
C ARG A 651 -12.92 42.33 17.93
N GLU A 652 -12.73 41.04 17.77
CA GLU A 652 -12.49 40.07 18.85
C GLU A 652 -11.10 40.27 19.48
N ALA A 653 -10.07 40.68 18.70
CA ALA A 653 -8.73 40.90 19.22
C ALA A 653 -8.66 42.09 20.20
N VAL A 654 -9.59 43.07 20.11
CA VAL A 654 -9.69 44.16 21.11
C VAL A 654 -10.47 43.72 22.35
N SER A 655 -11.55 42.96 22.19
CA SER A 655 -12.32 42.39 23.31
C SER A 655 -11.67 41.13 23.90
N HIS A 656 -11.01 40.34 23.06
CA HIS A 656 -10.31 39.12 23.47
C HIS A 656 -8.93 39.37 24.07
N LYS A 657 -8.32 40.54 23.84
CA LYS A 657 -6.98 40.79 24.40
C LYS A 657 -7.01 40.85 25.93
N GLU A 658 -8.10 41.30 26.53
CA GLU A 658 -8.28 41.26 28.01
C GLU A 658 -8.70 39.84 28.48
N GLU A 659 -9.60 39.18 27.75
CA GLU A 659 -9.94 37.76 28.05
C GLU A 659 -8.81 36.80 27.65
N GLU A 660 -8.09 37.08 26.58
CA GLU A 660 -6.94 36.26 26.11
C GLU A 660 -5.76 36.36 27.08
N ILE A 661 -5.50 37.54 27.68
CA ILE A 661 -4.46 37.64 28.72
C ILE A 661 -4.85 36.81 29.92
N LEU A 662 -6.10 36.92 30.39
CA LEU A 662 -6.61 36.11 31.51
C LEU A 662 -6.77 34.61 31.14
N ALA A 663 -7.21 34.32 29.92
CA ALA A 663 -7.29 32.91 29.43
C ALA A 663 -5.90 32.32 29.17
N ARG A 664 -4.96 33.14 28.65
CA ARG A 664 -3.57 32.73 28.43
C ARG A 664 -2.81 32.51 29.73
N GLU A 665 -3.04 33.34 30.74
CA GLU A 665 -2.51 33.09 32.08
C GLU A 665 -3.11 31.83 32.69
N ARG A 666 -4.43 31.60 32.55
CA ARG A 666 -5.08 30.38 33.02
C ARG A 666 -4.65 29.17 32.21
N LEU A 667 -4.50 29.31 30.89
CA LEU A 667 -4.04 28.24 30.00
C LEU A 667 -2.58 27.90 30.30
N LEU A 668 -1.70 28.91 30.43
CA LEU A 668 -0.29 28.69 30.81
C LEU A 668 -0.16 28.04 32.18
N ALA A 669 -0.94 28.50 33.16
CA ALA A 669 -1.01 27.87 34.48
C ALA A 669 -1.53 26.43 34.38
N SER A 670 -2.60 26.19 33.61
CA SER A 670 -3.15 24.86 33.38
C SER A 670 -2.18 23.94 32.60
N VAL A 671 -1.52 24.46 31.55
CA VAL A 671 -0.50 23.72 30.82
C VAL A 671 0.69 23.37 31.70
N VAL A 672 1.19 24.33 32.49
CA VAL A 672 2.31 24.05 33.40
C VAL A 672 1.90 23.07 34.50
N HIS A 673 0.64 23.13 34.99
CA HIS A 673 0.11 22.19 36.00
C HIS A 673 -0.13 20.79 35.41
N SER A 674 -0.53 20.69 34.13
CA SER A 674 -0.82 19.40 33.47
C SER A 674 0.43 18.64 32.97
N ILE A 675 1.59 19.27 32.98
CA ILE A 675 2.86 18.63 32.58
C ILE A 675 3.29 17.68 33.71
N ASP A 676 3.49 16.40 33.36
CA ASP A 676 3.97 15.38 34.27
C ASP A 676 5.43 15.59 34.72
N ASP A 677 6.23 16.25 33.89
CA ASP A 677 7.59 16.65 34.23
C ASP A 677 7.56 17.70 35.37
N GLY A 678 8.44 17.58 36.32
CA GLY A 678 8.56 18.54 37.40
C GLY A 678 9.15 19.87 36.91
N ILE A 679 8.37 20.96 36.95
CA ILE A 679 8.85 22.30 36.60
C ILE A 679 9.01 23.13 37.85
N VAL A 680 10.21 23.66 38.07
CA VAL A 680 10.58 24.47 39.23
C VAL A 680 11.21 25.78 38.79
N ALA A 681 10.66 26.92 39.21
CA ALA A 681 11.22 28.21 38.95
C ALA A 681 12.05 28.71 40.18
N PHE A 682 13.13 29.37 39.86
CA PHE A 682 14.08 29.90 40.87
C PHE A 682 14.31 31.38 40.65
N ASP A 683 14.51 32.15 41.73
CA ASP A 683 14.95 33.53 41.71
C ASP A 683 16.45 33.66 41.34
N ALA A 684 16.94 34.90 41.28
CA ALA A 684 18.36 35.17 40.98
C ALA A 684 19.31 34.64 42.07
N MET A 685 18.83 34.34 43.29
CA MET A 685 19.58 33.78 44.39
C MET A 685 19.51 32.23 44.41
N GLY A 686 18.77 31.61 43.51
CA GLY A 686 18.61 30.17 43.41
C GLY A 686 17.59 29.57 44.38
N ARG A 687 16.67 30.38 44.92
CA ARG A 687 15.57 29.93 45.78
C ARG A 687 14.34 29.62 44.95
N ILE A 688 13.63 28.56 45.31
CA ILE A 688 12.40 28.13 44.61
C ILE A 688 11.28 29.15 44.81
N THR A 689 10.76 29.68 43.70
CA THR A 689 9.69 30.68 43.70
C THR A 689 8.34 30.11 43.23
N ALA A 690 8.35 29.06 42.37
CA ALA A 690 7.15 28.40 41.92
C ALA A 690 7.45 26.94 41.52
N VAL A 691 6.47 26.08 41.69
CA VAL A 691 6.52 24.67 41.29
C VAL A 691 5.19 24.26 40.65
N ASN A 692 5.21 23.31 39.72
CA ASN A 692 3.99 22.72 39.18
C ASN A 692 3.61 21.45 39.99
N GLU A 693 2.42 20.91 39.69
CA GLU A 693 1.93 19.67 40.31
C GLU A 693 2.81 18.45 39.98
N GLY A 694 3.40 18.39 38.76
CA GLY A 694 4.39 17.40 38.39
C GLY A 694 5.61 17.38 39.30
N SER A 695 6.07 18.56 39.75
CA SER A 695 7.16 18.66 40.76
C SER A 695 6.76 18.04 42.09
N CYS A 696 5.53 18.31 42.55
CA CYS A 696 5.06 17.75 43.83
C CYS A 696 4.99 16.21 43.77
N ARG A 697 4.53 15.66 42.64
CA ARG A 697 4.53 14.19 42.42
C ARG A 697 5.92 13.61 42.27
N LEU A 698 6.78 14.25 41.50
CA LEU A 698 8.13 13.77 41.22
C LEU A 698 8.99 13.73 42.45
N PHE A 699 9.02 14.86 43.23
CA PHE A 699 9.81 14.97 44.40
C PHE A 699 9.13 14.42 45.66
N ARG A 700 7.86 14.00 45.58
CA ARG A 700 7.05 13.54 46.73
C ARG A 700 7.07 14.53 47.89
N ARG A 701 6.91 15.82 47.59
CA ARG A 701 6.91 16.93 48.56
C ARG A 701 5.75 17.87 48.27
N ALA A 702 5.16 18.43 49.31
CA ALA A 702 4.15 19.47 49.15
C ALA A 702 4.80 20.78 48.63
N GLU A 703 4.06 21.57 47.87
CA GLU A 703 4.47 22.88 47.33
C GLU A 703 5.03 23.79 48.43
N SER A 704 4.32 23.90 49.58
CA SER A 704 4.73 24.68 50.75
C SER A 704 6.07 24.27 51.38
N ALA A 705 6.48 23.02 51.19
CA ALA A 705 7.75 22.49 51.67
C ALA A 705 8.90 22.70 50.69
N MET A 706 8.60 23.10 49.45
CA MET A 706 9.59 23.37 48.41
C MET A 706 9.87 24.88 48.25
N ILE A 707 8.81 25.70 48.27
CA ILE A 707 8.94 27.15 48.11
C ILE A 707 9.90 27.76 49.16
N GLY A 708 10.82 28.61 48.70
CA GLY A 708 11.89 29.22 49.51
C GLY A 708 13.11 28.32 49.76
N GLY A 709 13.01 27.02 49.42
CA GLY A 709 14.16 26.10 49.43
C GLY A 709 15.13 26.37 48.28
N ASP A 710 16.32 25.80 48.37
CA ASP A 710 17.29 25.89 47.30
C ASP A 710 17.32 24.61 46.43
N PHE A 711 18.09 24.66 45.34
CA PHE A 711 18.25 23.55 44.40
C PHE A 711 18.78 22.26 45.06
N GLN A 712 19.42 22.38 46.23
CA GLN A 712 19.95 21.27 47.02
C GLN A 712 18.86 20.31 47.53
N LEU A 713 17.65 20.83 47.71
CA LEU A 713 16.52 20.06 48.19
C LEU A 713 16.10 18.93 47.17
N LEU A 714 16.47 19.09 45.88
CA LEU A 714 15.91 18.33 44.77
C LEU A 714 16.87 17.28 44.19
N ILE A 715 18.18 17.42 44.45
CA ILE A 715 19.21 16.55 43.85
C ILE A 715 20.09 15.96 44.91
N ARG A 716 20.44 14.66 44.78
CA ARG A 716 21.47 13.99 45.54
C ARG A 716 22.70 13.81 44.69
N ASP A 717 23.86 14.40 45.08
CA ASP A 717 25.14 14.08 44.49
C ASP A 717 26.23 14.27 45.53
N THR A 718 27.18 13.33 45.60
CA THR A 718 28.33 13.39 46.48
C THR A 718 29.29 14.54 46.12
N ALA A 719 29.29 14.97 44.86
CA ALA A 719 30.01 16.13 44.32
C ALA A 719 29.13 17.37 44.19
N TYR A 720 28.08 17.54 44.95
CA TYR A 720 27.00 18.50 44.87
C TYR A 720 27.47 19.96 44.62
N ARG A 721 28.39 20.47 45.35
CA ARG A 721 28.86 21.87 45.20
C ARG A 721 29.53 22.14 43.86
N GLU A 722 30.14 21.15 43.26
CA GLU A 722 30.83 21.29 41.97
C GLU A 722 29.82 21.20 40.81
N LYS A 723 28.90 20.24 40.83
CA LYS A 723 27.80 20.14 39.83
C LYS A 723 26.86 21.33 39.87
N GLN A 724 26.48 21.82 41.03
CA GLN A 724 25.65 23.03 41.16
C GLN A 724 26.34 24.25 40.53
N ARG A 725 27.65 24.42 40.76
CA ARG A 725 28.43 25.48 40.14
C ARG A 725 28.47 25.33 38.62
N ILE A 726 28.58 24.12 38.12
CA ILE A 726 28.57 23.82 36.69
C ILE A 726 27.19 24.18 36.11
N ILE A 727 26.08 23.68 36.68
CA ILE A 727 24.71 23.94 36.23
C ILE A 727 24.42 25.45 36.28
N ALA A 728 24.68 26.11 37.38
CA ALA A 728 24.45 27.54 37.52
C ALA A 728 25.29 28.35 36.52
N ARG A 729 26.62 28.05 36.45
CA ARG A 729 27.53 28.76 35.54
C ARG A 729 27.13 28.57 34.05
N ALA A 730 26.75 27.35 33.66
CA ALA A 730 26.31 27.04 32.33
C ALA A 730 24.95 27.74 32.02
N THR A 731 23.99 27.70 32.94
CA THR A 731 22.67 28.35 32.76
C THR A 731 22.79 29.87 32.63
N TYR A 732 23.59 30.49 33.49
CA TYR A 732 23.78 31.95 33.43
C TYR A 732 24.64 32.43 32.25
N ARG A 733 25.66 31.64 31.84
CA ARG A 733 26.60 32.01 30.78
C ARG A 733 26.07 31.66 29.38
N ASN A 734 25.51 30.44 29.21
CA ASN A 734 25.07 29.91 27.94
C ASN A 734 23.54 30.05 27.75
N GLY A 735 22.79 30.48 28.74
CA GLY A 735 21.33 30.63 28.73
C GLY A 735 20.59 29.31 29.08
N HIS A 736 21.21 28.15 28.98
CA HIS A 736 20.63 26.84 29.28
C HIS A 736 21.67 25.83 29.71
N TRP A 737 21.22 24.78 30.36
CA TRP A 737 21.99 23.56 30.64
C TRP A 737 21.07 22.33 30.59
N ARG A 738 21.60 21.19 30.19
CA ARG A 738 20.88 19.90 30.17
C ARG A 738 21.81 18.77 30.54
N GLY A 739 21.37 17.88 31.45
CA GLY A 739 22.13 16.70 31.84
C GLY A 739 21.38 15.78 32.79
N GLU A 740 21.90 14.57 32.96
CA GLU A 740 21.35 13.60 33.93
C GLU A 740 21.80 13.91 35.32
N VAL A 741 20.89 13.78 36.27
CA VAL A 741 21.12 13.95 37.72
C VAL A 741 20.38 12.87 38.50
N ASP A 742 20.78 12.63 39.72
CA ASP A 742 20.04 11.76 40.63
C ASP A 742 19.05 12.61 41.46
N ILE A 743 17.75 12.42 41.18
CA ILE A 743 16.67 13.17 41.85
C ILE A 743 16.44 12.62 43.23
N ARG A 744 16.44 13.52 44.25
CA ARG A 744 16.13 13.20 45.64
C ARG A 744 14.64 13.43 45.92
N ARG A 745 13.95 12.40 46.38
CA ARG A 745 12.54 12.48 46.78
C ARG A 745 12.39 12.73 48.29
N GLY A 746 11.23 13.17 48.73
CA GLY A 746 10.95 13.50 50.11
C GLY A 746 10.97 12.32 51.08
N ASP A 747 10.85 11.08 50.58
CA ASP A 747 10.95 9.81 51.28
C ASP A 747 12.39 9.23 51.30
N ASP A 748 13.37 10.04 50.97
CA ASP A 748 14.79 9.65 50.80
C ASP A 748 15.06 8.59 49.72
N THR A 749 14.08 8.26 48.88
CA THR A 749 14.30 7.45 47.67
C THR A 749 14.91 8.30 46.55
N HIS A 750 15.53 7.64 45.55
CA HIS A 750 16.20 8.28 44.45
C HIS A 750 15.67 7.77 43.13
N ALA A 751 15.76 8.62 42.09
CA ALA A 751 15.43 8.26 40.73
C ALA A 751 16.37 8.95 39.73
N PRO A 752 16.82 8.25 38.69
CA PRO A 752 17.56 8.89 37.61
C PRO A 752 16.65 9.89 36.89
N GLY A 753 17.09 11.13 36.74
CA GLY A 753 16.33 12.20 36.12
C GLY A 753 17.12 13.00 35.10
N LEU A 754 16.45 13.52 34.10
CA LEU A 754 17.00 14.50 33.17
C LEU A 754 16.58 15.87 33.64
N VAL A 755 17.55 16.76 33.84
CA VAL A 755 17.30 18.15 34.18
C VAL A 755 17.65 19.04 32.99
N SER A 756 16.75 19.94 32.62
CA SER A 756 17.00 21.00 31.66
C SER A 756 16.71 22.35 32.30
N THR A 757 17.66 23.29 32.24
CA THR A 757 17.49 24.63 32.81
C THR A 757 17.45 25.70 31.73
N ALA A 758 16.71 26.76 31.96
CA ALA A 758 16.66 27.92 31.07
C ALA A 758 16.64 29.23 31.93
N ARG A 759 17.33 30.26 31.43
CA ARG A 759 17.39 31.56 32.09
C ARG A 759 16.12 32.39 31.81
N ILE A 760 15.58 33.04 32.84
CA ILE A 760 14.47 33.99 32.74
C ILE A 760 15.06 35.38 32.58
N PRO A 761 14.83 36.08 31.42
CA PRO A 761 15.36 37.44 31.20
C PRO A 761 14.61 38.47 32.05
N ALA A 762 15.33 39.42 32.67
CA ALA A 762 14.74 40.57 33.37
C ALA A 762 14.49 41.76 32.37
N ARG A 763 13.45 42.57 32.62
CA ARG A 763 13.24 43.84 31.90
C ARG A 763 14.39 44.81 32.23
N GLY A 764 15.50 44.75 31.49
CA GLY A 764 16.68 45.61 31.75
C GLY A 764 18.02 44.91 31.52
N GLY A 765 18.05 43.66 30.93
CA GLY A 765 19.30 43.04 30.51
C GLY A 765 20.00 42.14 31.51
N GLY A 766 19.47 41.93 32.71
CA GLY A 766 19.93 40.97 33.70
C GLY A 766 19.14 39.65 33.69
N ALA A 767 19.43 38.71 34.57
CA ALA A 767 18.62 37.51 34.82
C ALA A 767 17.66 37.73 35.98
N ALA A 768 16.36 37.51 35.78
CA ALA A 768 15.35 37.55 36.85
C ALA A 768 15.37 36.24 37.66
N GLY A 769 15.94 35.16 37.09
CA GLY A 769 16.01 33.86 37.70
C GLY A 769 16.25 32.79 36.63
N PHE A 770 15.95 31.54 36.96
CA PHE A 770 15.96 30.43 35.98
C PHE A 770 14.82 29.45 36.24
N VAL A 771 14.43 28.72 35.24
CA VAL A 771 13.47 27.61 35.34
C VAL A 771 14.21 26.29 35.09
N ALA A 772 13.88 25.26 35.85
CA ALA A 772 14.38 23.90 35.65
C ALA A 772 13.21 22.93 35.42
N SER A 773 13.32 22.10 34.38
CA SER A 773 12.43 20.95 34.14
C SER A 773 13.15 19.67 34.56
N PHE A 774 12.46 18.83 35.32
CA PHE A 774 12.94 17.54 35.83
C PHE A 774 12.07 16.43 35.27
N LYS A 775 12.67 15.49 34.54
CA LYS A 775 12.00 14.32 33.97
C LYS A 775 12.49 13.03 34.58
N ASP A 776 11.59 12.21 35.11
CA ASP A 776 11.92 10.87 35.60
C ASP A 776 12.29 9.94 34.43
N LEU A 777 13.46 9.32 34.50
CA LEU A 777 13.95 8.40 33.48
C LEU A 777 13.77 6.92 33.85
N THR A 778 13.12 6.63 34.97
CA THR A 778 13.03 5.26 35.52
C THR A 778 12.36 4.31 34.53
N GLU A 779 11.20 4.69 34.00
CA GLU A 779 10.49 3.88 33.01
C GLU A 779 11.22 3.80 31.67
N LEU A 780 11.80 4.92 31.21
CA LEU A 780 12.53 4.97 29.94
C LEU A 780 13.75 4.03 29.99
N LYS A 781 14.50 4.06 31.07
CA LYS A 781 15.65 3.15 31.26
C LYS A 781 15.22 1.69 31.39
N ALA A 782 14.08 1.43 32.03
CA ALA A 782 13.49 0.09 32.09
C ALA A 782 13.02 -0.39 30.69
N MET A 783 12.41 0.47 29.88
CA MET A 783 12.02 0.16 28.50
C MET A 783 13.23 -0.07 27.58
N GLN A 784 14.25 0.78 27.69
CA GLN A 784 15.50 0.60 26.94
C GLN A 784 16.16 -0.75 27.27
N ASN A 785 16.21 -1.14 28.53
CA ASN A 785 16.74 -2.43 28.95
C ASN A 785 15.90 -3.60 28.41
N LYS A 786 14.56 -3.47 28.39
CA LYS A 786 13.67 -4.47 27.78
C LYS A 786 13.86 -4.56 26.26
N MET A 787 14.07 -3.43 25.58
CA MET A 787 14.29 -3.39 24.14
C MET A 787 15.61 -4.06 23.76
N ILE A 788 16.68 -3.76 24.48
CA ILE A 788 17.99 -4.41 24.33
C ILE A 788 17.88 -5.93 24.57
N GLN A 789 17.09 -6.34 25.56
CA GLN A 789 16.85 -7.76 25.85
C GLN A 789 16.06 -8.46 24.75
N SER A 790 15.05 -7.77 24.18
CA SER A 790 14.25 -8.26 23.05
C SER A 790 15.08 -8.38 21.76
N GLU A 791 15.95 -7.42 21.49
CA GLU A 791 16.86 -7.42 20.35
C GLU A 791 17.90 -8.54 20.45
N LYS A 792 18.42 -8.77 21.65
CA LYS A 792 19.30 -9.92 21.97
C LYS A 792 18.60 -11.27 21.74
N LEU A 793 17.32 -11.41 22.13
CA LEU A 793 16.53 -12.62 21.92
C LEU A 793 16.19 -12.86 20.44
N ALA A 794 15.90 -11.79 19.69
CA ALA A 794 15.66 -11.87 18.25
C ALA A 794 16.92 -12.28 17.47
N SER A 795 18.08 -11.75 17.84
CA SER A 795 19.38 -12.14 17.28
C SER A 795 19.71 -13.60 17.61
N LEU A 796 19.41 -14.05 18.84
CA LEU A 796 19.59 -15.45 19.26
C LEU A 796 18.68 -16.41 18.47
N GLY A 797 17.43 -15.99 18.18
CA GLY A 797 16.49 -16.77 17.37
C GLY A 797 16.96 -16.96 15.92
N GLN A 798 17.53 -15.92 15.32
CA GLN A 798 18.10 -15.97 13.98
C GLN A 798 19.35 -16.85 13.90
N MET A 799 20.11 -16.97 15.01
CA MET A 799 21.34 -17.75 15.13
C MET A 799 21.08 -19.24 15.42
N ALA A 800 19.90 -19.59 15.98
CA ALA A 800 19.60 -20.95 16.42
C ALA A 800 19.74 -22.00 15.31
N ALA A 801 19.47 -21.65 14.05
CA ALA A 801 19.62 -22.53 12.93
C ALA A 801 21.09 -22.86 12.60
N GLY A 802 21.99 -21.87 12.69
CA GLY A 802 23.43 -22.04 12.47
C GLY A 802 24.07 -22.90 13.56
N VAL A 803 23.78 -22.58 14.83
CA VAL A 803 24.27 -23.36 15.98
C VAL A 803 23.81 -24.80 15.92
N ALA A 804 22.53 -25.04 15.56
CA ALA A 804 22.02 -26.40 15.44
C ALA A 804 22.72 -27.19 14.32
N HIS A 805 23.14 -26.51 13.27
CA HIS A 805 23.88 -27.14 12.17
C HIS A 805 25.30 -27.51 12.59
N GLU A 806 26.01 -26.59 13.23
CA GLU A 806 27.38 -26.77 13.73
C GLU A 806 27.50 -27.82 14.86
N ILE A 807 26.49 -27.98 15.70
CA ILE A 807 26.41 -29.04 16.71
C ILE A 807 26.06 -30.40 16.07
N ARG A 808 25.23 -30.41 15.03
CA ARG A 808 24.79 -31.65 14.38
C ARG A 808 25.93 -32.40 13.70
N THR A 809 26.90 -31.69 13.15
CA THR A 809 28.04 -32.29 12.42
C THR A 809 28.93 -33.15 13.34
N PRO A 810 29.52 -32.62 14.46
CA PRO A 810 30.31 -33.46 15.36
C PRO A 810 29.48 -34.55 16.06
N LEU A 811 28.20 -34.28 16.32
CA LEU A 811 27.28 -35.30 16.86
C LEU A 811 27.08 -36.43 15.86
N GLY A 812 27.07 -36.16 14.55
CA GLY A 812 27.03 -37.14 13.46
C GLY A 812 28.31 -37.99 13.45
N SER A 813 29.46 -37.37 13.61
CA SER A 813 30.76 -38.04 13.72
C SER A 813 30.82 -38.97 14.93
N ILE A 814 30.39 -38.52 16.11
CA ILE A 814 30.29 -39.31 17.31
C ILE A 814 29.36 -40.52 17.10
N LYS A 815 28.18 -40.30 16.52
CA LYS A 815 27.19 -41.34 16.23
C LYS A 815 27.72 -42.38 15.25
N MET A 816 28.46 -41.96 14.24
CA MET A 816 29.11 -42.86 13.27
C MET A 816 30.22 -43.69 13.93
N SER A 817 31.09 -43.01 14.65
CA SER A 817 32.21 -43.62 15.39
C SER A 817 31.74 -44.63 16.45
N THR A 818 30.67 -44.29 17.21
CA THR A 818 30.07 -45.24 18.17
C THR A 818 29.42 -46.44 17.53
N ARG A 819 28.88 -46.31 16.30
CA ARG A 819 28.36 -47.46 15.54
C ARG A 819 29.47 -48.41 15.06
N LEU A 820 30.61 -47.84 14.63
CA LEU A 820 31.77 -48.64 14.23
C LEU A 820 32.34 -49.42 15.43
N LEU A 821 32.39 -48.85 16.61
CA LEU A 821 32.77 -49.51 17.85
C LEU A 821 31.76 -50.59 18.28
N GLY A 822 30.44 -50.32 18.10
CA GLY A 822 29.37 -51.24 18.52
C GLY A 822 29.18 -52.46 17.63
N ASN A 823 29.55 -52.39 16.36
CA ASN A 823 29.43 -53.50 15.39
C ASN A 823 30.63 -54.48 15.42
N GLY A 824 31.62 -54.23 16.23
CA GLY A 824 32.79 -55.10 16.31
C GLY A 824 33.76 -54.97 15.13
N ASP A 825 33.52 -54.08 14.19
CA ASP A 825 34.34 -53.86 12.98
C ASP A 825 35.65 -53.06 13.25
N ALA A 826 35.82 -52.57 14.51
CA ALA A 826 36.98 -51.80 14.91
C ALA A 826 38.12 -52.73 15.43
N GLY A 827 38.64 -53.56 14.55
CA GLY A 827 39.85 -54.38 14.85
C GLY A 827 41.03 -53.52 15.30
N ALA A 828 42.07 -53.33 14.60
CA ALA A 828 43.28 -52.59 14.97
C ALA A 828 43.12 -51.05 15.20
N ASP A 829 41.97 -50.44 14.79
CA ASP A 829 41.78 -48.98 14.74
C ASP A 829 40.90 -48.40 15.85
N ALA A 830 40.59 -49.13 16.92
CA ALA A 830 39.72 -48.62 18.01
C ALA A 830 40.25 -47.31 18.65
N ALA A 831 41.56 -47.18 18.73
CA ALA A 831 42.22 -45.96 19.25
C ALA A 831 41.97 -44.73 18.34
N GLU A 832 41.94 -44.87 17.03
CA GLU A 832 41.66 -43.82 16.06
C GLU A 832 40.19 -43.38 16.12
N VAL A 833 39.28 -44.40 16.23
CA VAL A 833 37.84 -44.10 16.38
C VAL A 833 37.52 -43.37 17.68
N ILE A 834 38.18 -43.75 18.79
CA ILE A 834 38.08 -43.02 20.07
C ILE A 834 38.69 -41.60 19.94
N GLY A 835 39.78 -41.49 19.16
CA GLY A 835 40.41 -40.19 18.81
C GLY A 835 39.40 -39.26 18.13
N THR A 836 38.68 -39.77 17.13
CA THR A 836 37.65 -39.02 16.42
C THR A 836 36.48 -38.57 17.33
N ILE A 837 36.07 -39.44 18.25
CA ILE A 837 35.04 -39.08 19.24
C ILE A 837 35.57 -37.94 20.15
N ARG A 838 36.81 -38.04 20.62
CA ARG A 838 37.43 -37.02 21.50
C ARG A 838 37.55 -35.67 20.80
N GLU A 839 37.95 -35.66 19.54
CA GLU A 839 38.03 -34.46 18.69
C GLU A 839 36.64 -33.85 18.47
N ALA A 840 35.63 -34.64 18.23
CA ALA A 840 34.27 -34.19 18.04
C ALA A 840 33.66 -33.60 19.32
N VAL A 841 33.97 -34.19 20.51
CA VAL A 841 33.57 -33.63 21.81
C VAL A 841 34.27 -32.30 22.06
N SER A 842 35.57 -32.25 21.84
CA SER A 842 36.37 -31.01 21.99
C SER A 842 35.86 -29.89 21.08
N SER A 843 35.50 -30.23 19.85
CA SER A 843 34.88 -29.27 18.91
C SER A 843 33.55 -28.72 19.45
N MET A 844 32.70 -29.57 20.01
CA MET A 844 31.45 -29.13 20.64
C MET A 844 31.67 -28.22 21.85
N GLU A 845 32.67 -28.51 22.69
CA GLU A 845 33.04 -27.67 23.83
C GLU A 845 33.47 -26.27 23.38
N VAL A 846 34.24 -26.16 22.31
CA VAL A 846 34.64 -24.87 21.72
C VAL A 846 33.42 -24.10 21.22
N ILE A 847 32.49 -24.75 20.48
CA ILE A 847 31.27 -24.12 19.98
C ILE A 847 30.40 -23.56 21.12
N VAL A 848 30.20 -24.35 22.17
CA VAL A 848 29.39 -23.95 23.34
C VAL A 848 30.06 -22.81 24.10
N ASN A 849 31.39 -22.86 24.30
CA ASN A 849 32.09 -21.78 25.00
C ASN A 849 32.11 -20.46 24.23
N GLU A 850 32.33 -20.49 22.90
CA GLU A 850 32.27 -19.30 22.06
C GLU A 850 30.86 -18.70 22.02
N LEU A 851 29.81 -19.54 22.03
CA LEU A 851 28.42 -19.09 22.07
C LEU A 851 28.09 -18.41 23.42
N LEU A 852 28.57 -19.01 24.54
CA LEU A 852 28.37 -18.43 25.87
C LEU A 852 29.12 -17.10 26.01
N GLU A 853 30.33 -16.98 25.46
CA GLU A 853 31.06 -15.71 25.44
C GLU A 853 30.35 -14.64 24.59
N TYR A 854 29.80 -15.00 23.43
CA TYR A 854 29.07 -14.07 22.56
C TYR A 854 27.78 -13.55 23.22
N THR A 855 27.08 -14.39 23.98
CA THR A 855 25.81 -14.03 24.65
C THR A 855 26.00 -13.29 25.99
N ARG A 856 27.19 -13.36 26.59
CA ARG A 856 27.48 -12.75 27.89
C ARG A 856 27.47 -11.22 27.81
N GLU A 857 26.96 -10.61 28.85
CA GLU A 857 27.03 -9.15 29.04
C GLU A 857 28.46 -8.76 29.40
N ILE A 858 29.08 -7.91 28.57
CA ILE A 858 30.44 -7.48 28.71
C ILE A 858 30.42 -6.11 29.39
N ALA A 859 30.72 -6.05 30.67
CA ALA A 859 31.07 -4.81 31.34
C ALA A 859 32.60 -4.65 31.26
N LEU A 860 33.06 -3.56 30.61
CA LEU A 860 34.49 -3.29 30.52
C LEU A 860 35.03 -2.76 31.89
N HIS A 861 36.17 -3.29 32.30
CA HIS A 861 36.96 -2.76 33.41
C HIS A 861 38.13 -1.96 32.83
N LEU A 862 37.87 -0.67 32.59
CA LEU A 862 38.86 0.22 31.98
C LEU A 862 39.88 0.66 33.02
N ASP A 863 41.16 0.48 32.69
CA ASP A 863 42.30 0.95 33.45
C ASP A 863 43.42 1.37 32.47
N GLU A 864 44.38 2.10 32.94
CA GLU A 864 45.49 2.57 32.12
C GLU A 864 46.51 1.44 31.90
N TYR A 865 46.55 0.90 30.71
CA TYR A 865 47.45 -0.18 30.31
C TYR A 865 48.43 0.23 29.23
N ASP A 866 49.64 -0.30 29.31
CA ASP A 866 50.58 -0.27 28.21
C ASP A 866 50.25 -1.33 27.15
N VAL A 867 49.70 -0.88 26.03
CA VAL A 867 49.22 -1.74 24.92
C VAL A 867 50.36 -2.56 24.30
N VAL A 868 51.64 -2.08 24.40
CA VAL A 868 52.80 -2.83 23.90
C VAL A 868 53.01 -4.11 24.72
N LYS A 869 52.82 -4.04 26.04
CA LYS A 869 52.94 -5.22 26.92
C LYS A 869 51.81 -6.22 26.66
N ILE A 870 50.57 -5.72 26.45
CA ILE A 870 49.45 -6.59 26.11
C ILE A 870 49.69 -7.33 24.78
N THR A 871 50.19 -6.60 23.80
CA THR A 871 50.46 -7.17 22.46
C THR A 871 51.56 -8.24 22.53
N ARG A 872 52.65 -7.96 23.19
CA ARG A 872 53.70 -8.95 23.39
C ARG A 872 53.23 -10.19 24.14
N SER A 873 52.40 -10.01 25.19
CA SER A 873 51.79 -11.13 25.92
C SER A 873 50.82 -11.96 25.07
N ALA A 874 50.08 -11.35 24.13
CA ALA A 874 49.20 -12.06 23.22
C ALA A 874 50.02 -12.88 22.19
N VAL A 875 51.07 -12.27 21.64
CA VAL A 875 51.95 -12.95 20.66
C VAL A 875 52.73 -14.09 21.31
N PHE A 876 53.29 -13.89 22.52
CA PHE A 876 53.99 -14.91 23.25
C PHE A 876 53.14 -16.17 23.50
N GLY A 877 51.85 -16.01 23.76
CA GLY A 877 50.91 -17.13 23.92
C GLY A 877 50.70 -17.96 22.66
N LEU A 878 51.11 -17.49 21.48
CA LEU A 878 50.94 -18.12 20.18
C LEU A 878 52.24 -18.57 19.53
N GLU A 879 53.41 -18.31 20.14
CA GLU A 879 54.76 -18.64 19.62
C GLU A 879 54.92 -20.15 19.42
N GLU A 880 54.45 -20.98 20.32
CA GLU A 880 54.51 -22.43 20.20
C GLU A 880 53.67 -22.98 19.04
N GLU A 881 52.47 -22.41 18.85
CA GLU A 881 51.57 -22.78 17.75
C GLU A 881 52.15 -22.32 16.40
N ALA A 882 52.66 -21.10 16.31
CA ALA A 882 53.35 -20.56 15.16
C ALA A 882 54.62 -21.36 14.82
N GLY A 883 55.39 -21.73 15.82
CA GLY A 883 56.61 -22.54 15.67
C GLY A 883 56.31 -23.94 15.14
N ARG A 884 55.25 -24.59 15.59
CA ARG A 884 54.82 -25.89 15.07
C ARG A 884 54.37 -25.82 13.60
N LYS A 885 53.84 -24.69 13.18
CA LYS A 885 53.41 -24.47 11.81
C LYS A 885 54.54 -23.93 10.91
N GLY A 886 55.72 -23.54 11.46
CA GLY A 886 56.80 -22.93 10.72
C GLY A 886 56.56 -21.47 10.31
N VAL A 887 55.73 -20.75 11.06
CA VAL A 887 55.35 -19.34 10.83
C VAL A 887 56.18 -18.43 11.70
N SER A 888 56.83 -17.45 11.11
CA SER A 888 57.59 -16.42 11.84
C SER A 888 56.68 -15.28 12.26
N VAL A 889 56.57 -14.99 13.54
CA VAL A 889 55.80 -13.85 14.09
C VAL A 889 56.78 -12.79 14.62
N ALA A 890 56.71 -11.58 14.08
CA ALA A 890 57.55 -10.45 14.49
C ALA A 890 56.67 -9.31 15.07
N VAL A 891 57.13 -8.68 16.15
CA VAL A 891 56.48 -7.53 16.74
C VAL A 891 57.35 -6.30 16.59
N SER A 892 56.83 -5.29 15.90
CA SER A 892 57.47 -3.97 15.75
C SER A 892 56.66 -2.97 16.60
N ALA A 893 57.31 -2.44 17.64
CA ALA A 893 56.64 -1.49 18.54
C ALA A 893 57.59 -0.29 18.83
N PRO A 894 57.04 0.89 19.10
CA PRO A 894 57.79 2.06 19.49
C PRO A 894 58.58 1.78 20.78
N PRO A 895 59.77 2.46 20.95
CA PRO A 895 60.55 2.30 22.14
C PRO A 895 59.95 2.92 23.41
N VAL A 896 58.87 3.72 23.25
CA VAL A 896 58.11 4.39 24.32
C VAL A 896 56.85 3.61 24.60
N PRO A 897 56.41 3.47 25.85
CA PRO A 897 55.12 2.82 26.23
C PRO A 897 53.98 3.52 25.58
N CYS A 898 53.08 2.76 24.92
CA CYS A 898 51.80 3.26 24.36
C CYS A 898 50.69 3.00 25.35
N THR A 899 50.36 3.98 26.20
CA THR A 899 49.28 3.84 27.19
C THR A 899 47.93 4.23 26.63
N ALA A 900 46.90 3.41 26.94
CA ALA A 900 45.52 3.69 26.68
C ALA A 900 44.63 3.20 27.82
N LEU A 901 43.47 3.85 28.01
CA LEU A 901 42.45 3.48 29.00
C LEU A 901 41.60 2.34 28.42
N VAL A 902 41.97 1.10 28.72
CA VAL A 902 41.38 -0.10 28.12
C VAL A 902 41.15 -1.21 29.14
N ASP A 903 40.34 -2.18 28.84
CA ASP A 903 40.29 -3.45 29.56
C ASP A 903 41.40 -4.37 28.97
N GLY A 904 42.49 -4.50 29.74
CA GLY A 904 43.67 -5.23 29.31
C GLY A 904 43.42 -6.70 28.97
N ILE A 905 42.46 -7.36 29.63
CA ILE A 905 42.08 -8.75 29.40
C ILE A 905 41.34 -8.83 28.04
N ARG A 906 40.40 -7.92 27.80
CA ARG A 906 39.62 -7.90 26.55
C ARG A 906 40.45 -7.49 25.34
N VAL A 907 41.34 -6.53 25.49
CA VAL A 907 42.29 -6.16 24.42
C VAL A 907 43.26 -7.33 24.11
N LYS A 908 43.77 -8.04 25.14
CA LYS A 908 44.53 -9.25 24.91
C LYS A 908 43.74 -10.30 24.15
N GLN A 909 42.46 -10.51 24.45
CA GLN A 909 41.57 -11.42 23.73
C GLN A 909 41.40 -11.01 22.23
N VAL A 910 41.19 -9.70 21.95
CA VAL A 910 41.16 -9.17 20.62
C VAL A 910 42.41 -9.51 19.81
N LEU A 911 43.59 -9.22 20.42
CA LEU A 911 44.87 -9.45 19.76
C LEU A 911 45.17 -10.93 19.56
N THR A 912 44.85 -11.77 20.56
CA THR A 912 45.02 -13.23 20.44
C THR A 912 44.18 -13.77 19.24
N ASN A 913 42.93 -13.33 19.11
CA ASN A 913 42.07 -13.76 17.98
C ASN A 913 42.59 -13.29 16.63
N VAL A 914 43.05 -12.05 16.53
CA VAL A 914 43.56 -11.50 15.27
C VAL A 914 44.88 -12.16 14.87
N VAL A 915 45.83 -12.27 15.80
CA VAL A 915 47.16 -12.89 15.55
C VAL A 915 47.01 -14.39 15.25
N LYS A 916 46.13 -15.10 16.00
CA LYS A 916 45.83 -16.51 15.76
C LYS A 916 45.29 -16.70 14.32
N ASN A 917 44.35 -15.89 13.89
CA ASN A 917 43.79 -15.95 12.54
C ASN A 917 44.90 -15.73 11.48
N ALA A 918 45.82 -14.80 11.71
CA ALA A 918 46.96 -14.53 10.84
C ALA A 918 47.93 -15.72 10.79
N VAL A 919 48.26 -16.32 11.93
CA VAL A 919 49.12 -17.53 12.01
C VAL A 919 48.45 -18.72 11.29
N GLU A 920 47.17 -18.91 11.50
CA GLU A 920 46.41 -19.97 10.81
C GLU A 920 46.32 -19.78 9.31
N ALA A 921 46.19 -18.53 8.82
CA ALA A 921 46.13 -18.21 7.40
C ALA A 921 47.50 -18.25 6.71
N ALA A 922 48.58 -18.01 7.44
CA ALA A 922 49.93 -18.02 6.89
C ALA A 922 50.34 -19.41 6.35
N PRO A 923 51.14 -19.50 5.26
CA PRO A 923 51.57 -20.79 4.71
C PRO A 923 52.45 -21.59 5.69
N ASP A 924 52.38 -22.91 5.61
CA ASP A 924 53.13 -23.84 6.51
C ASP A 924 54.69 -23.78 6.30
N ARG A 925 55.14 -23.20 5.18
CA ARG A 925 56.56 -22.89 4.91
C ARG A 925 56.67 -21.44 4.47
N ASP A 926 57.56 -20.67 5.07
CA ASP A 926 57.78 -19.23 4.82
C ASP A 926 56.61 -18.33 5.24
N GLY A 927 55.74 -18.80 6.15
CA GLY A 927 54.69 -17.99 6.77
C GLY A 927 55.26 -16.86 7.61
N LYS A 928 54.75 -15.64 7.40
CA LYS A 928 55.21 -14.43 8.10
C LYS A 928 54.00 -13.68 8.62
N VAL A 929 54.03 -13.35 9.91
CA VAL A 929 53.06 -12.46 10.55
C VAL A 929 53.81 -11.32 11.19
N LEU A 930 53.46 -10.09 10.81
CA LEU A 930 54.03 -8.86 11.34
C LEU A 930 53.00 -8.11 12.16
N VAL A 931 53.27 -7.88 13.44
CA VAL A 931 52.45 -7.08 14.34
C VAL A 931 53.11 -5.73 14.55
N THR A 932 52.55 -4.66 14.06
CA THR A 932 53.04 -3.29 14.14
C THR A 932 52.18 -2.44 15.04
N LEU A 933 52.79 -1.80 16.05
CA LEU A 933 52.10 -0.79 16.87
C LEU A 933 52.59 0.60 16.48
N SER A 934 51.64 1.54 16.36
CA SER A 934 51.96 2.94 16.11
C SER A 934 51.01 3.83 16.96
N GLU A 935 51.55 4.90 17.50
CA GLU A 935 50.77 5.95 18.16
C GLU A 935 50.23 6.89 17.07
N ARG A 936 48.94 7.23 17.12
CA ARG A 936 48.28 8.22 16.29
C ARG A 936 47.64 9.30 17.15
N ASP A 937 47.34 10.47 16.52
CA ASP A 937 46.61 11.56 17.18
C ASP A 937 45.34 11.04 17.84
N GLY A 938 45.32 10.91 19.16
CA GLY A 938 44.21 10.48 19.99
C GLY A 938 44.09 8.99 20.29
N GLY A 939 45.07 8.11 19.90
CA GLY A 939 44.97 6.68 20.19
C GLY A 939 46.14 5.82 19.76
N VAL A 940 45.95 4.51 19.86
CA VAL A 940 46.94 3.49 19.49
C VAL A 940 46.39 2.65 18.36
N ARG A 941 47.17 2.50 17.28
CA ARG A 941 46.86 1.59 16.14
C ARG A 941 47.73 0.35 16.26
N ILE A 942 47.08 -0.81 16.17
CA ILE A 942 47.73 -2.11 16.11
C ILE A 942 47.39 -2.72 14.74
N THR A 943 48.39 -3.05 13.97
CA THR A 943 48.25 -3.65 12.63
C THR A 943 48.84 -5.04 12.67
N VAL A 944 48.12 -6.04 12.21
CA VAL A 944 48.57 -7.42 12.04
C VAL A 944 48.48 -7.77 10.58
N GLU A 945 49.65 -8.11 9.98
CA GLU A 945 49.81 -8.42 8.58
C GLU A 945 50.27 -9.87 8.41
N ASP A 946 49.60 -10.65 7.57
CA ASP A 946 50.02 -12.00 7.17
C ASP A 946 50.28 -12.08 5.67
N ASN A 947 51.10 -13.07 5.27
CA ASN A 947 51.34 -13.40 3.89
C ASN A 947 50.54 -14.61 3.40
N GLY A 948 49.36 -14.82 3.96
CA GLY A 948 48.46 -15.90 3.59
C GLY A 948 47.76 -15.72 2.24
N PRO A 949 46.74 -16.53 1.91
CA PRO A 949 46.05 -16.51 0.63
C PRO A 949 45.17 -15.26 0.43
N GLY A 950 44.95 -14.47 1.47
CA GLY A 950 44.03 -13.33 1.40
C GLY A 950 42.56 -13.74 1.22
N MET A 951 41.69 -12.74 1.05
CA MET A 951 40.24 -12.91 0.92
C MET A 951 39.73 -12.29 -0.38
N THR A 952 38.67 -12.86 -0.94
CA THR A 952 37.91 -12.27 -2.03
C THR A 952 37.01 -11.11 -1.51
N ALA A 953 36.50 -10.26 -2.40
CA ALA A 953 35.60 -9.16 -2.02
C ALA A 953 34.33 -9.65 -1.30
N GLY A 954 33.77 -10.80 -1.73
CA GLY A 954 32.57 -11.38 -1.10
C GLY A 954 32.84 -12.00 0.28
N GLU A 955 34.06 -12.45 0.56
CA GLU A 955 34.48 -12.93 1.87
C GLU A 955 34.74 -11.77 2.82
N LEU A 956 35.31 -10.68 2.32
CA LEU A 956 35.60 -9.48 3.07
C LEU A 956 34.32 -8.79 3.61
N GLU A 957 33.24 -8.77 2.81
CA GLU A 957 31.95 -8.26 3.26
C GLU A 957 31.31 -9.08 4.39
N LYS A 958 31.66 -10.37 4.49
CA LYS A 958 31.06 -11.30 5.44
C LYS A 958 31.91 -11.60 6.66
N VAL A 959 33.18 -11.21 6.68
CA VAL A 959 34.19 -11.59 7.68
C VAL A 959 33.80 -11.24 9.13
N PHE A 960 32.98 -10.20 9.32
CA PHE A 960 32.44 -9.81 10.64
C PHE A 960 31.06 -10.38 10.94
N GLN A 961 30.46 -11.14 10.02
CA GLN A 961 29.16 -11.79 10.28
C GLN A 961 29.38 -12.99 11.21
N PRO A 962 28.59 -13.13 12.28
CA PRO A 962 28.66 -14.29 13.16
C PRO A 962 28.46 -15.60 12.38
N PHE A 963 29.20 -16.63 12.72
CA PHE A 963 29.22 -17.98 12.09
C PHE A 963 29.72 -18.00 10.64
N TYR A 964 30.26 -16.92 10.13
CA TYR A 964 30.93 -16.96 8.83
C TYR A 964 32.37 -17.44 8.99
N THR A 965 32.70 -18.57 8.37
CA THR A 965 34.07 -19.14 8.32
C THR A 965 34.26 -19.91 7.02
N ASN A 966 35.45 -19.88 6.47
CA ASN A 966 35.90 -20.71 5.38
C ASN A 966 36.86 -21.84 5.86
N LYS A 967 37.04 -21.95 7.18
CA LYS A 967 37.92 -22.96 7.81
C LYS A 967 37.11 -24.21 8.21
N ALA A 968 37.69 -25.40 7.97
CA ALA A 968 37.04 -26.68 8.27
C ALA A 968 36.73 -26.92 9.78
N GLN A 969 37.42 -26.24 10.69
CA GLN A 969 37.29 -26.39 12.15
C GLN A 969 37.01 -25.06 12.87
N GLY A 970 36.57 -24.00 12.18
CA GLY A 970 36.30 -22.70 12.77
C GLY A 970 34.83 -22.44 12.98
N VAL A 971 34.42 -21.97 14.17
CA VAL A 971 33.00 -21.63 14.50
C VAL A 971 32.55 -20.29 13.86
N GLY A 972 33.50 -19.46 13.40
CA GLY A 972 33.21 -18.19 12.75
C GLY A 972 32.73 -17.07 13.67
N LEU A 973 32.96 -17.16 14.98
CA LEU A 973 32.62 -16.12 15.96
C LEU A 973 33.77 -15.19 16.31
N GLY A 974 35.03 -15.58 16.07
CA GLY A 974 36.22 -14.86 16.51
C GLY A 974 36.27 -13.40 16.02
N MET A 975 36.04 -13.14 14.71
CA MET A 975 36.10 -11.79 14.17
C MET A 975 34.89 -10.91 14.56
N SER A 976 33.73 -11.49 14.76
CA SER A 976 32.56 -10.78 15.28
C SER A 976 32.75 -10.35 16.75
N ILE A 977 33.45 -11.18 17.57
CA ILE A 977 33.84 -10.85 18.94
C ILE A 977 34.88 -9.73 18.93
N VAL A 978 35.88 -9.80 18.04
CA VAL A 978 36.88 -8.73 17.84
C VAL A 978 36.21 -7.40 17.59
N LYS A 979 35.33 -7.35 16.61
CA LYS A 979 34.59 -6.12 16.25
C LYS A 979 33.83 -5.56 17.45
N ARG A 980 33.07 -6.39 18.14
CA ARG A 980 32.24 -6.00 19.30
C ARG A 980 33.10 -5.47 20.45
N LEU A 981 34.21 -6.13 20.76
CA LEU A 981 35.10 -5.70 21.83
C LEU A 981 35.80 -4.37 21.54
N VAL A 982 36.24 -4.18 20.28
CA VAL A 982 36.84 -2.93 19.82
C VAL A 982 35.83 -1.78 19.86
N GLU A 983 34.61 -2.00 19.36
CA GLU A 983 33.54 -1.01 19.42
C GLU A 983 33.14 -0.62 20.85
N LEU A 984 33.12 -1.57 21.79
CA LEU A 984 32.89 -1.29 23.22
C LEU A 984 33.98 -0.39 23.82
N HIS A 985 35.21 -0.47 23.31
CA HIS A 985 36.30 0.44 23.70
C HIS A 985 36.26 1.79 22.96
N GLY A 986 35.23 2.04 22.14
CA GLY A 986 35.13 3.24 21.28
C GLY A 986 36.15 3.27 20.15
N GLY A 987 36.69 2.12 19.77
CA GLY A 987 37.65 1.92 18.72
C GLY A 987 37.01 1.45 17.42
N GLU A 988 37.83 1.25 16.37
CA GLU A 988 37.45 0.76 15.07
C GLU A 988 38.37 -0.38 14.63
N VAL A 989 37.84 -1.41 13.97
CA VAL A 989 38.59 -2.47 13.31
C VAL A 989 38.37 -2.43 11.80
N ARG A 990 39.48 -2.46 11.05
CA ARG A 990 39.48 -2.46 9.58
C ARG A 990 40.29 -3.64 9.06
N ILE A 991 39.85 -4.18 7.93
CA ILE A 991 40.54 -5.29 7.25
C ILE A 991 40.79 -4.88 5.79
N ASP A 992 42.05 -5.00 5.37
CA ASP A 992 42.43 -4.89 3.96
C ASP A 992 43.04 -6.24 3.51
N SER A 993 42.47 -6.86 2.50
CA SER A 993 42.87 -8.17 2.03
C SER A 993 42.68 -8.31 0.53
N ARG A 994 43.60 -8.96 -0.12
CA ARG A 994 43.52 -9.30 -1.56
C ARG A 994 43.98 -10.71 -1.78
N THR A 995 43.25 -11.44 -2.60
CA THR A 995 43.59 -12.83 -2.94
C THR A 995 45.04 -12.92 -3.45
N GLY A 996 45.85 -13.78 -2.83
CA GLY A 996 47.23 -14.02 -3.13
C GLY A 996 48.22 -12.98 -2.57
N ARG A 997 47.79 -12.00 -1.78
CA ARG A 997 48.64 -10.96 -1.21
C ARG A 997 48.60 -10.86 0.32
N GLY A 998 47.87 -11.78 0.99
CA GLY A 998 47.74 -11.78 2.44
C GLY A 998 46.62 -10.87 2.97
N THR A 999 46.56 -10.73 4.28
CA THR A 999 45.56 -9.93 4.99
C THR A 999 46.23 -8.97 5.97
N THR A 1000 45.70 -7.76 6.06
CA THR A 1000 46.09 -6.74 7.03
C THR A 1000 44.88 -6.37 7.89
N VAL A 1001 44.93 -6.64 9.17
CA VAL A 1001 43.91 -6.27 10.17
C VAL A 1001 44.41 -5.09 10.99
N SER A 1002 43.71 -3.98 10.98
CA SER A 1002 44.05 -2.77 11.76
C SER A 1002 43.02 -2.57 12.88
N VAL A 1003 43.48 -2.47 14.10
CA VAL A 1003 42.69 -2.19 15.31
C VAL A 1003 43.07 -0.82 15.82
N ASP A 1004 42.16 0.12 15.82
CA ASP A 1004 42.32 1.48 16.35
C ASP A 1004 41.63 1.58 17.70
N LEU A 1005 42.39 1.87 18.73
CA LEU A 1005 41.93 2.08 20.11
C LEU A 1005 42.15 3.53 20.51
N PRO A 1006 41.11 4.28 20.93
CA PRO A 1006 41.26 5.66 21.39
C PRO A 1006 42.00 5.68 22.74
N ARG A 1007 42.78 6.74 23.00
CA ARG A 1007 43.49 6.90 24.30
C ARG A 1007 42.51 7.03 25.46
N TYR A 1008 41.34 7.63 25.19
CA TYR A 1008 40.22 7.75 26.14
C TYR A 1008 38.92 7.38 25.42
N PRO A 1009 38.22 6.30 25.77
CA PRO A 1009 37.09 5.74 25.00
C PRO A 1009 35.87 6.65 24.85
N PHE A 1010 35.78 7.74 25.58
CA PHE A 1010 34.62 8.66 25.60
C PHE A 1010 34.94 10.13 25.25
N ALA A 1011 36.12 10.42 24.70
CA ALA A 1011 36.54 11.78 24.32
C ALA A 1011 35.97 12.28 22.99
N GLY A 1012 34.98 11.57 22.34
CA GLY A 1012 34.55 11.82 20.98
C GLY A 1012 33.04 11.99 20.75
N ALA A 1013 32.26 12.51 21.76
CA ALA A 1013 30.83 12.85 21.50
C ALA A 1013 30.43 14.19 22.14
N GLY A 1014 31.15 15.26 21.77
CA GLY A 1014 30.84 16.61 22.30
C GLY A 1014 31.75 17.68 21.74
N GLY A 1015 31.69 17.92 20.46
CA GLY A 1015 32.40 19.01 19.82
C GLY A 1015 31.92 19.20 18.37
N ASP A 1016 31.14 20.25 18.14
CA ASP A 1016 30.83 20.91 16.88
C ASP A 1016 30.07 20.16 15.77
N ARG A 1017 28.74 20.32 15.75
CA ARG A 1017 28.05 21.05 14.63
C ARG A 1017 26.61 21.38 15.03
#